data_c66ac125374a32bb73714f6b689920e0
#
_entry.id   c66ac125374a32bb73714f6b689920e0
#
_cell.length_a   1.000
_cell.length_b   1.000
_cell.length_c   1.000
_cell.angle_alpha   90.00
_cell.angle_beta   90.00
_cell.angle_gamma   90.00
#
_symmetry.space_group_name_H-M   'P 1'
#
loop_
_entity.id
_entity.type
_entity.pdbx_description
1 polymer ?
#
loop_
_entity_poly.entity_id
_entity_poly.type
_entity_poly.pdbx_seq_one_letter_code
_entity_poly.pdbx_strand_id
1 'polypeptide(L)'
;MSNRFEETALVVPFENLRMSDVEVVGGKNASLGEMISQLPQGVRVPTGFATTAHAFRQFLAYEGLADKISAKLAALDVDDVRALAAVGAEIRAMVEAQPFPADLEAAIRTEFARLQGGNAEASFAVRSSATAEDLPDASFAGQQETFLNVVGIEDVLHKMKEVFASLYNDRAISYRVHKGFAHDVVALSAGVQRMVRSDLGAAGVMFTIDTESGFEEVVFITSSYGLGETVVQGAVNPDEFYVHKPMLKAGKSALIRRNLGSKLIQMVFSTPEEKAASGKLVKTTDVAPELRNRYSLTDAEVQELAQYALVIEQHYGRPMDIEWGKDGTDGKLYILQARPETVKSQSKGQAELRYKLKGTGNVLAEGRAIGQKIGTGPVRLVSDISQMDQVQAGDVLVTDMTDPNWEPVMKKAAAIVTNRGGRTCHAAIIARELGIPAVVGCGDATSRLKDGTLVTVSCAEGDTGKIYDGLIETEVTEVKRGEMPEIKTKIMMNVGNPQLAFDFAQLPNAGVGLARLEFIINNNIGVHPKAILDYPAVDPDLKKAVESVARGHASPRAFYVDKVAEGVATIAAAFWPKPVIVRMSDFKSNEYRKLIGGSRYEPEEENPMLGFRGAARYISEDFGEAFKMECEALRRVREDMGLTNVQIMIPFVRTLKQAERVTELLAENGLKRGENELKLIMMCEVPSNAILADEFLEYFDGFSIGSNDLTQLTLGLDR
;
A
#
# COMPACT_ATOMS: atom_id res chain seq x y z
N MET A 1 -37.86 -2.78 18.80
CA MET A 1 -36.46 -2.30 18.82
C MET A 1 -35.96 -2.44 20.25
N SER A 2 -35.00 -3.28 20.52
CA SER A 2 -34.45 -3.39 21.87
C SER A 2 -33.66 -2.10 22.16
N ASN A 3 -34.07 -1.32 23.14
CA ASN A 3 -33.32 -0.16 23.63
C ASN A 3 -31.97 -0.67 24.18
N ARG A 4 -30.90 -0.52 23.38
CA ARG A 4 -29.54 -0.92 23.78
C ARG A 4 -28.95 0.01 24.84
N PHE A 5 -29.42 1.24 24.92
CA PHE A 5 -29.09 2.25 25.91
C PHE A 5 -30.16 3.36 25.88
N GLU A 6 -30.21 4.16 26.94
CA GLU A 6 -31.14 5.30 27.07
C GLU A 6 -30.66 6.50 26.24
N GLU A 7 -31.55 7.34 25.75
CA GLU A 7 -31.21 8.56 25.00
C GLU A 7 -30.35 9.54 25.82
N THR A 8 -30.46 9.51 27.13
CA THR A 8 -29.70 10.35 28.07
C THR A 8 -28.45 9.65 28.60
N ALA A 9 -28.06 8.50 28.08
CA ALA A 9 -26.88 7.78 28.50
C ALA A 9 -25.64 8.66 28.32
N LEU A 10 -24.76 8.67 29.32
CA LEU A 10 -23.53 9.45 29.35
C LEU A 10 -22.34 8.64 28.78
N VAL A 11 -22.32 7.36 29.07
CA VAL A 11 -21.26 6.43 28.67
C VAL A 11 -21.90 5.14 28.17
N VAL A 12 -21.41 4.62 27.04
CA VAL A 12 -21.92 3.39 26.42
C VAL A 12 -20.76 2.45 26.11
N PRO A 13 -20.79 1.18 26.58
CA PRO A 13 -19.83 0.17 26.17
C PRO A 13 -19.88 -0.08 24.66
N PHE A 14 -18.75 -0.36 24.04
CA PHE A 14 -18.69 -0.57 22.57
C PHE A 14 -19.62 -1.68 22.09
N GLU A 15 -19.76 -2.76 22.84
CA GLU A 15 -20.64 -3.88 22.48
C GLU A 15 -22.12 -3.50 22.31
N ASN A 16 -22.55 -2.39 22.91
CA ASN A 16 -23.91 -1.86 22.79
C ASN A 16 -24.07 -0.87 21.65
N LEU A 17 -23.02 -0.53 20.94
CA LEU A 17 -23.03 0.41 19.82
C LEU A 17 -23.22 -0.31 18.49
N ARG A 18 -23.81 0.42 17.53
CA ARG A 18 -24.00 -0.01 16.15
C ARG A 18 -23.65 1.15 15.22
N MET A 19 -23.49 0.85 13.93
CA MET A 19 -23.19 1.90 12.94
C MET A 19 -24.28 2.96 12.85
N SER A 20 -25.51 2.65 13.24
CA SER A 20 -26.61 3.61 13.34
C SER A 20 -26.45 4.65 14.45
N ASP A 21 -25.46 4.51 15.33
CA ASP A 21 -25.25 5.38 16.49
C ASP A 21 -24.22 6.49 16.25
N VAL A 22 -23.90 6.81 15.00
CA VAL A 22 -22.91 7.86 14.63
C VAL A 22 -23.24 9.21 15.28
N GLU A 23 -24.51 9.59 15.34
CA GLU A 23 -24.95 10.84 15.94
C GLU A 23 -24.77 10.86 17.47
N VAL A 24 -24.61 9.70 18.09
CA VAL A 24 -24.48 9.55 19.55
C VAL A 24 -23.00 9.51 19.95
N VAL A 25 -22.16 8.76 19.24
CA VAL A 25 -20.78 8.45 19.64
C VAL A 25 -19.73 8.75 18.57
N GLY A 26 -20.13 9.30 17.45
CA GLY A 26 -19.24 9.53 16.30
C GLY A 26 -18.97 8.27 15.48
N GLY A 27 -18.38 8.47 14.28
CA GLY A 27 -18.19 7.41 13.31
C GLY A 27 -17.24 6.31 13.76
N LYS A 28 -16.11 6.66 14.34
CA LYS A 28 -15.10 5.69 14.81
C LYS A 28 -15.64 4.74 15.88
N ASN A 29 -16.28 5.28 16.90
CA ASN A 29 -16.83 4.48 17.99
C ASN A 29 -18.02 3.64 17.54
N ALA A 30 -18.88 4.18 16.67
CA ALA A 30 -19.99 3.44 16.09
C ALA A 30 -19.49 2.23 15.26
N SER A 31 -18.46 2.43 14.46
CA SER A 31 -17.84 1.36 13.66
C SER A 31 -17.21 0.28 14.56
N LEU A 32 -16.49 0.66 15.62
CA LEU A 32 -15.93 -0.31 16.57
C LEU A 32 -17.03 -1.15 17.21
N GLY A 33 -18.10 -0.51 17.67
CA GLY A 33 -19.25 -1.21 18.26
C GLY A 33 -19.95 -2.15 17.29
N GLU A 34 -20.12 -1.72 16.05
CA GLU A 34 -20.66 -2.56 14.97
C GLU A 34 -19.82 -3.81 14.76
N MET A 35 -18.50 -3.65 14.63
CA MET A 35 -17.60 -4.78 14.43
C MET A 35 -17.58 -5.75 15.61
N ILE A 36 -17.51 -5.24 16.85
CA ILE A 36 -17.51 -6.07 18.05
C ILE A 36 -18.78 -6.90 18.15
N SER A 37 -19.92 -6.31 17.84
CA SER A 37 -21.25 -6.92 18.05
C SER A 37 -21.75 -7.76 16.88
N GLN A 38 -21.36 -7.46 15.65
CA GLN A 38 -21.96 -8.04 14.45
C GLN A 38 -21.03 -8.95 13.63
N LEU A 39 -19.70 -8.82 13.79
CA LEU A 39 -18.76 -9.67 13.08
C LEU A 39 -18.59 -11.04 13.77
N PRO A 40 -18.18 -12.09 13.02
CA PRO A 40 -17.87 -13.38 13.60
C PRO A 40 -16.79 -13.30 14.69
N GLN A 41 -16.87 -14.17 15.69
CA GLN A 41 -15.94 -14.18 16.83
C GLN A 41 -14.46 -14.33 16.49
N GLY A 42 -14.14 -14.85 15.29
CA GLY A 42 -12.76 -14.98 14.81
C GLY A 42 -12.08 -13.64 14.50
N VAL A 43 -12.84 -12.59 14.24
CA VAL A 43 -12.34 -11.24 14.02
C VAL A 43 -12.24 -10.52 15.37
N ARG A 44 -11.01 -10.35 15.86
CA ARG A 44 -10.77 -9.76 17.18
C ARG A 44 -10.72 -8.23 17.07
N VAL A 45 -11.55 -7.56 17.87
CA VAL A 45 -11.57 -6.11 18.02
C VAL A 45 -11.44 -5.79 19.51
N PRO A 46 -10.46 -4.98 19.92
CA PRO A 46 -10.31 -4.63 21.36
C PRO A 46 -11.55 -3.87 21.83
N THR A 47 -12.04 -4.24 23.00
CA THR A 47 -13.21 -3.61 23.60
C THR A 47 -12.89 -2.29 24.30
N GLY A 48 -13.93 -1.54 24.65
CA GLY A 48 -13.84 -0.26 25.31
C GLY A 48 -15.21 0.34 25.56
N PHE A 49 -15.23 1.63 25.80
CA PHE A 49 -16.45 2.41 25.97
C PHE A 49 -16.30 3.79 25.34
N ALA A 50 -17.42 4.46 25.14
CA ALA A 50 -17.46 5.81 24.59
C ALA A 50 -18.34 6.71 25.44
N THR A 51 -17.95 7.97 25.59
CA THR A 51 -18.87 9.02 26.02
C THR A 51 -19.80 9.41 24.90
N THR A 52 -20.98 9.89 25.20
CA THR A 52 -21.98 10.27 24.20
C THR A 52 -21.91 11.76 23.84
N ALA A 53 -22.54 12.13 22.72
CA ALA A 53 -22.76 13.53 22.38
C ALA A 53 -23.56 14.28 23.47
N HIS A 54 -24.52 13.60 24.09
CA HIS A 54 -25.27 14.13 25.21
C HIS A 54 -24.35 14.47 26.39
N ALA A 55 -23.41 13.59 26.74
CA ALA A 55 -22.41 13.81 27.77
C ALA A 55 -21.49 14.99 27.44
N PHE A 56 -21.05 15.10 26.20
CA PHE A 56 -20.23 16.22 25.75
C PHE A 56 -20.95 17.56 25.90
N ARG A 57 -22.21 17.64 25.49
CA ARG A 57 -23.03 18.85 25.62
C ARG A 57 -23.30 19.20 27.10
N GLN A 58 -23.53 18.21 27.93
CA GLN A 58 -23.66 18.39 29.39
C GLN A 58 -22.37 18.96 29.99
N PHE A 59 -21.23 18.42 29.59
CA PHE A 59 -19.91 18.89 30.05
C PHE A 59 -19.67 20.35 29.68
N LEU A 60 -19.97 20.75 28.42
CA LEU A 60 -19.82 22.14 28.00
C LEU A 60 -20.83 23.09 28.67
N ALA A 61 -22.03 22.63 28.93
CA ALA A 61 -23.06 23.45 29.62
C ALA A 61 -22.76 23.65 31.09
N TYR A 62 -21.97 22.73 31.70
CA TYR A 62 -21.66 22.78 33.11
C TYR A 62 -20.87 24.03 33.49
N GLU A 63 -21.30 24.72 34.53
CA GLU A 63 -20.69 25.98 35.04
C GLU A 63 -20.55 27.09 33.97
N GLY A 64 -21.41 27.08 32.95
CA GLY A 64 -21.47 28.14 31.95
C GLY A 64 -20.29 28.14 30.93
N LEU A 65 -19.56 27.06 30.82
CA LEU A 65 -18.41 26.97 29.91
C LEU A 65 -18.80 27.23 28.44
N ALA A 66 -19.92 26.67 27.95
CA ALA A 66 -20.40 26.84 26.61
C ALA A 66 -20.61 28.32 26.24
N ASP A 67 -21.19 29.10 27.12
CA ASP A 67 -21.43 30.53 26.92
C ASP A 67 -20.13 31.32 26.84
N LYS A 68 -19.14 30.99 27.66
CA LYS A 68 -17.81 31.61 27.64
C LYS A 68 -17.08 31.31 26.31
N ILE A 69 -17.17 30.08 25.83
CA ILE A 69 -16.57 29.67 24.56
C ILE A 69 -17.24 30.39 23.39
N SER A 70 -18.58 30.42 23.37
CA SER A 70 -19.34 31.11 22.31
C SER A 70 -19.01 32.60 22.24
N ALA A 71 -18.86 33.27 23.37
CA ALA A 71 -18.49 34.68 23.42
C ALA A 71 -17.10 34.92 22.81
N LYS A 72 -16.13 34.07 23.12
CA LYS A 72 -14.77 34.18 22.56
C LYS A 72 -14.74 33.92 21.07
N LEU A 73 -15.46 32.91 20.57
CA LEU A 73 -15.53 32.58 19.16
C LEU A 73 -16.27 33.63 18.34
N ALA A 74 -17.31 34.26 18.89
CA ALA A 74 -18.07 35.31 18.20
C ALA A 74 -17.24 36.57 17.92
N ALA A 75 -16.27 36.88 18.80
CA ALA A 75 -15.39 38.02 18.68
C ALA A 75 -14.11 37.74 17.87
N LEU A 76 -13.90 36.49 17.40
CA LEU A 76 -12.67 36.04 16.74
C LEU A 76 -12.74 36.26 15.24
N ASP A 77 -11.69 36.87 14.68
CA ASP A 77 -11.39 36.85 13.25
C ASP A 77 -10.41 35.68 12.99
N VAL A 78 -10.88 34.60 12.37
CA VAL A 78 -10.08 33.38 12.12
C VAL A 78 -8.99 33.59 11.06
N ASP A 79 -9.05 34.67 10.29
CA ASP A 79 -8.03 35.03 9.29
C ASP A 79 -6.82 35.70 9.94
N ASP A 80 -6.99 36.23 11.16
CA ASP A 80 -5.88 36.69 12.01
C ASP A 80 -5.26 35.47 12.76
N VAL A 81 -4.17 34.98 12.20
CA VAL A 81 -3.49 33.78 12.72
C VAL A 81 -3.06 33.90 14.17
N ARG A 82 -2.61 35.10 14.60
CA ARG A 82 -2.19 35.34 15.98
C ARG A 82 -3.37 35.36 16.93
N ALA A 83 -4.46 36.02 16.54
CA ALA A 83 -5.69 36.04 17.30
C ALA A 83 -6.29 34.62 17.43
N LEU A 84 -6.31 33.85 16.35
CA LEU A 84 -6.76 32.48 16.37
C LEU A 84 -5.94 31.60 17.33
N ALA A 85 -4.61 31.70 17.29
CA ALA A 85 -3.74 30.95 18.19
C ALA A 85 -3.95 31.32 19.66
N ALA A 86 -4.09 32.59 19.98
CA ALA A 86 -4.31 33.06 21.35
C ALA A 86 -5.68 32.64 21.90
N VAL A 87 -6.75 32.87 21.15
CA VAL A 87 -8.11 32.51 21.56
C VAL A 87 -8.31 31.00 21.59
N GLY A 88 -7.78 30.27 20.63
CA GLY A 88 -7.81 28.81 20.62
C GLY A 88 -7.15 28.22 21.86
N ALA A 89 -5.96 28.71 22.21
CA ALA A 89 -5.24 28.28 23.43
C ALA A 89 -6.03 28.58 24.70
N GLU A 90 -6.65 29.73 24.81
CA GLU A 90 -7.50 30.08 25.97
C GLU A 90 -8.70 29.14 26.10
N ILE A 91 -9.38 28.85 24.99
CA ILE A 91 -10.55 27.95 24.97
C ILE A 91 -10.13 26.52 25.38
N ARG A 92 -9.07 26.01 24.80
CA ARG A 92 -8.56 24.66 25.16
C ARG A 92 -8.19 24.57 26.65
N ALA A 93 -7.52 25.59 27.18
CA ALA A 93 -7.18 25.65 28.58
C ALA A 93 -8.43 25.66 29.50
N MET A 94 -9.48 26.37 29.10
CA MET A 94 -10.76 26.38 29.84
C MET A 94 -11.43 25.01 29.83
N VAL A 95 -11.42 24.30 28.72
CA VAL A 95 -11.98 22.95 28.59
C VAL A 95 -11.21 21.97 29.47
N GLU A 96 -9.90 22.00 29.41
CA GLU A 96 -9.03 21.11 30.19
C GLU A 96 -9.13 21.36 31.71
N ALA A 97 -9.39 22.60 32.13
CA ALA A 97 -9.56 22.95 33.52
C ALA A 97 -10.97 22.68 34.07
N GLN A 98 -11.96 22.46 33.19
CA GLN A 98 -13.34 22.22 33.57
C GLN A 98 -13.49 20.91 34.35
N PRO A 99 -14.07 20.89 35.55
CA PRO A 99 -14.40 19.64 36.22
C PRO A 99 -15.52 18.90 35.49
N PHE A 100 -15.48 17.58 35.54
CA PHE A 100 -16.60 16.79 35.04
C PHE A 100 -17.84 16.97 35.95
N PRO A 101 -19.05 17.03 35.37
CA PRO A 101 -20.26 16.82 36.17
C PRO A 101 -20.18 15.51 36.96
N ALA A 102 -20.66 15.50 38.20
CA ALA A 102 -20.47 14.35 39.10
C ALA A 102 -21.03 13.03 38.56
N ASP A 103 -22.17 13.07 37.90
CA ASP A 103 -22.80 11.90 37.24
C ASP A 103 -21.99 11.37 36.06
N LEU A 104 -21.43 12.24 35.24
CA LEU A 104 -20.56 11.86 34.15
C LEU A 104 -19.25 11.22 34.64
N GLU A 105 -18.58 11.82 35.62
CA GLU A 105 -17.37 11.24 36.17
C GLU A 105 -17.63 9.88 36.81
N ALA A 106 -18.74 9.71 37.52
CA ALA A 106 -19.12 8.43 38.13
C ALA A 106 -19.37 7.35 37.04
N ALA A 107 -20.05 7.70 35.95
CA ALA A 107 -20.29 6.79 34.82
C ALA A 107 -18.98 6.36 34.17
N ILE A 108 -18.05 7.29 33.95
CA ILE A 108 -16.73 6.99 33.35
C ILE A 108 -15.93 6.06 34.28
N ARG A 109 -15.88 6.35 35.56
CA ARG A 109 -15.17 5.52 36.57
C ARG A 109 -15.71 4.10 36.63
N THR A 110 -17.02 3.93 36.55
CA THR A 110 -17.69 2.62 36.60
C THR A 110 -17.30 1.78 35.35
N GLU A 111 -17.41 2.35 34.15
CA GLU A 111 -17.07 1.64 32.92
C GLU A 111 -15.56 1.38 32.79
N PHE A 112 -14.74 2.32 33.23
CA PHE A 112 -13.29 2.13 33.24
C PHE A 112 -12.88 0.98 34.19
N ALA A 113 -13.45 0.91 35.40
CA ALA A 113 -13.16 -0.17 36.31
C ALA A 113 -13.52 -1.54 35.74
N ARG A 114 -14.64 -1.62 35.04
CA ARG A 114 -15.07 -2.82 34.33
C ARG A 114 -14.08 -3.19 33.20
N LEU A 115 -13.67 -2.22 32.39
CA LEU A 115 -12.74 -2.40 31.30
C LEU A 115 -11.33 -2.79 31.75
N GLN A 116 -10.85 -2.16 32.85
CA GLN A 116 -9.54 -2.43 33.43
C GLN A 116 -9.44 -3.85 34.02
N GLY A 117 -10.54 -4.36 34.58
CA GLY A 117 -10.61 -5.73 35.08
C GLY A 117 -9.62 -6.05 36.20
N GLY A 118 -9.30 -5.06 37.07
CA GLY A 118 -8.36 -5.22 38.17
C GLY A 118 -6.89 -5.18 37.81
N ASN A 119 -6.54 -4.97 36.54
CA ASN A 119 -5.15 -4.83 36.08
C ASN A 119 -4.73 -3.36 36.08
N ALA A 120 -4.07 -2.91 37.15
CA ALA A 120 -3.63 -1.53 37.27
C ALA A 120 -2.61 -1.06 36.23
N GLU A 121 -1.92 -2.00 35.60
CA GLU A 121 -0.93 -1.71 34.56
C GLU A 121 -1.52 -1.72 33.13
N ALA A 122 -2.80 -2.04 32.97
CA ALA A 122 -3.46 -2.09 31.68
C ALA A 122 -3.40 -0.71 30.99
N SER A 123 -3.08 -0.74 29.71
CA SER A 123 -2.90 0.44 28.88
C SER A 123 -4.10 0.63 27.95
N PHE A 124 -4.46 1.88 27.70
CA PHE A 124 -5.63 2.27 26.92
C PHE A 124 -5.27 3.32 25.88
N ALA A 125 -6.02 3.32 24.78
CA ALA A 125 -6.07 4.42 23.83
C ALA A 125 -7.27 5.30 24.17
N VAL A 126 -7.07 6.61 24.19
CA VAL A 126 -8.14 7.60 24.35
C VAL A 126 -8.21 8.42 23.08
N ARG A 127 -9.33 8.32 22.36
CA ARG A 127 -9.49 8.87 21.03
C ARG A 127 -10.72 9.75 20.91
N SER A 128 -10.63 10.78 20.08
CA SER A 128 -11.80 11.53 19.64
C SER A 128 -12.59 10.76 18.57
N SER A 129 -13.90 10.94 18.59
CA SER A 129 -14.83 10.49 17.55
C SER A 129 -15.89 11.56 17.36
N ALA A 130 -15.90 12.23 16.21
CA ALA A 130 -16.82 13.32 15.97
C ALA A 130 -18.11 12.81 15.33
N THR A 131 -19.23 13.45 15.67
CA THR A 131 -20.55 13.13 15.11
C THR A 131 -20.69 13.55 13.64
N ALA A 132 -19.79 14.39 13.14
CA ALA A 132 -19.78 14.92 11.77
C ALA A 132 -18.50 14.60 10.99
N GLU A 133 -17.78 13.54 11.38
CA GLU A 133 -16.45 13.20 10.83
C GLU A 133 -16.48 12.82 9.34
N ASP A 134 -17.53 12.18 8.87
CA ASP A 134 -17.66 11.60 7.53
C ASP A 134 -18.79 12.25 6.70
N LEU A 135 -19.00 13.56 6.83
CA LEU A 135 -19.94 14.24 5.94
C LEU A 135 -19.39 14.27 4.50
N PRO A 136 -20.22 14.00 3.47
CA PRO A 136 -19.75 13.91 2.09
C PRO A 136 -19.01 15.13 1.58
N ASP A 137 -19.30 16.31 2.09
CA ASP A 137 -18.74 17.58 1.65
C ASP A 137 -17.68 18.17 2.62
N ALA A 138 -17.37 17.46 3.71
CA ALA A 138 -16.47 17.99 4.74
C ALA A 138 -15.77 16.85 5.49
N SER A 139 -14.50 16.63 5.18
CA SER A 139 -13.65 15.69 5.93
C SER A 139 -12.99 16.41 7.10
N PHE A 140 -13.29 15.97 8.32
CA PHE A 140 -12.58 16.37 9.53
C PHE A 140 -11.35 15.50 9.80
N ALA A 141 -10.91 14.72 8.82
CA ALA A 141 -9.76 13.84 8.95
C ALA A 141 -8.50 14.60 9.38
N GLY A 142 -7.81 14.08 10.38
CA GLY A 142 -6.56 14.65 10.90
C GLY A 142 -6.73 15.86 11.81
N GLN A 143 -7.96 16.23 12.23
CA GLN A 143 -8.20 17.34 13.15
C GLN A 143 -8.41 16.88 14.60
N GLN A 144 -8.18 15.61 14.90
CA GLN A 144 -8.57 14.97 16.13
C GLN A 144 -7.37 14.37 16.85
N GLU A 145 -7.49 14.26 18.18
CA GLU A 145 -6.44 13.77 19.05
C GLU A 145 -6.60 12.29 19.36
N THR A 146 -5.48 11.61 19.47
CA THR A 146 -5.38 10.24 19.94
C THR A 146 -4.23 10.12 20.92
N PHE A 147 -4.51 9.59 22.10
CA PHE A 147 -3.50 9.31 23.11
C PHE A 147 -3.36 7.81 23.30
N LEU A 148 -2.16 7.32 23.13
CA LEU A 148 -1.82 5.91 23.26
C LEU A 148 -1.07 5.66 24.56
N ASN A 149 -1.19 4.46 25.12
CA ASN A 149 -0.54 4.06 26.36
C ASN A 149 -0.96 4.91 27.58
N VAL A 150 -2.24 5.16 27.70
CA VAL A 150 -2.81 5.83 28.87
C VAL A 150 -3.07 4.79 29.96
N VAL A 151 -2.55 5.01 31.15
CA VAL A 151 -2.64 4.08 32.30
C VAL A 151 -3.26 4.77 33.50
N GLY A 152 -4.28 4.13 34.10
CA GLY A 152 -4.95 4.61 35.27
C GLY A 152 -6.09 5.59 35.00
N ILE A 153 -7.08 5.60 35.89
CA ILE A 153 -8.32 6.39 35.74
C ILE A 153 -8.05 7.90 35.71
N GLU A 154 -7.13 8.39 36.52
CA GLU A 154 -6.88 9.84 36.60
C GLU A 154 -6.29 10.36 35.28
N ASP A 155 -5.36 9.62 34.68
CA ASP A 155 -4.80 9.97 33.36
C ASP A 155 -5.83 9.83 32.26
N VAL A 156 -6.70 8.82 32.31
CA VAL A 156 -7.81 8.65 31.34
C VAL A 156 -8.76 9.86 31.41
N LEU A 157 -9.16 10.29 32.61
CA LEU A 157 -10.02 11.47 32.77
C LEU A 157 -9.36 12.73 32.22
N HIS A 158 -8.07 12.91 32.48
CA HIS A 158 -7.33 14.06 31.96
C HIS A 158 -7.24 14.04 30.43
N LYS A 159 -6.91 12.90 29.84
CA LYS A 159 -6.84 12.75 28.40
C LYS A 159 -8.19 12.89 27.71
N MET A 160 -9.28 12.51 28.35
CA MET A 160 -10.63 12.76 27.83
C MET A 160 -10.92 14.25 27.71
N LYS A 161 -10.48 15.08 28.68
CA LYS A 161 -10.61 16.53 28.59
C LYS A 161 -9.76 17.12 27.46
N GLU A 162 -8.54 16.60 27.26
CA GLU A 162 -7.70 17.00 26.12
C GLU A 162 -8.35 16.61 24.79
N VAL A 163 -9.01 15.45 24.71
CA VAL A 163 -9.81 15.05 23.55
C VAL A 163 -10.95 16.04 23.30
N PHE A 164 -11.70 16.41 24.35
CA PHE A 164 -12.77 17.39 24.20
C PHE A 164 -12.24 18.77 23.78
N ALA A 165 -11.09 19.17 24.31
CA ALA A 165 -10.44 20.43 23.93
C ALA A 165 -10.00 20.44 22.45
N SER A 166 -9.74 19.30 21.86
CA SER A 166 -9.30 19.20 20.46
C SER A 166 -10.32 19.71 19.43
N LEU A 167 -11.60 19.77 19.81
CA LEU A 167 -12.64 20.41 18.99
C LEU A 167 -12.34 21.88 18.75
N TYR A 168 -11.55 22.51 19.60
CA TYR A 168 -11.14 23.92 19.57
C TYR A 168 -9.66 24.07 19.19
N ASN A 169 -9.09 23.12 18.50
CA ASN A 169 -7.81 23.30 17.81
C ASN A 169 -7.94 24.40 16.74
N ASP A 170 -6.91 25.19 16.56
CA ASP A 170 -6.94 26.34 15.66
C ASP A 170 -7.44 25.98 14.27
N ARG A 171 -6.96 24.88 13.74
CA ARG A 171 -7.38 24.35 12.44
C ARG A 171 -8.86 23.95 12.41
N ALA A 172 -9.35 23.32 13.48
CA ALA A 172 -10.76 22.91 13.59
C ALA A 172 -11.69 24.13 13.64
N ILE A 173 -11.31 25.16 14.40
CA ILE A 173 -12.06 26.42 14.48
C ILE A 173 -12.10 27.10 13.10
N SER A 174 -10.96 27.29 12.48
CA SER A 174 -10.83 27.92 11.17
C SER A 174 -11.62 27.17 10.09
N TYR A 175 -11.54 25.86 10.09
CA TYR A 175 -12.25 24.99 9.13
C TYR A 175 -13.78 25.20 9.24
N ARG A 176 -14.33 25.15 10.45
CA ARG A 176 -15.79 25.33 10.66
C ARG A 176 -16.26 26.70 10.17
N VAL A 177 -15.50 27.73 10.47
CA VAL A 177 -15.85 29.11 10.02
C VAL A 177 -15.82 29.21 8.50
N HIS A 178 -14.76 28.75 7.84
CA HIS A 178 -14.62 28.82 6.39
C HIS A 178 -15.64 27.94 5.64
N LYS A 179 -16.12 26.87 6.25
CA LYS A 179 -17.17 26.01 5.69
C LYS A 179 -18.60 26.44 6.07
N GLY A 180 -18.74 27.45 6.89
CA GLY A 180 -20.05 27.94 7.34
C GLY A 180 -20.76 27.04 8.34
N PHE A 181 -20.04 26.18 9.05
CA PHE A 181 -20.62 25.35 10.11
C PHE A 181 -20.67 26.12 11.43
N ALA A 182 -21.81 26.05 12.13
CA ALA A 182 -21.89 26.52 13.51
C ALA A 182 -21.04 25.62 14.42
N HIS A 183 -20.37 26.25 15.41
CA HIS A 183 -19.46 25.53 16.32
C HIS A 183 -20.16 24.51 17.21
N ASP A 184 -21.46 24.69 17.48
CA ASP A 184 -22.27 23.83 18.33
C ASP A 184 -22.95 22.63 17.61
N VAL A 185 -22.85 22.58 16.30
CA VAL A 185 -23.42 21.49 15.48
C VAL A 185 -22.62 20.18 15.67
N VAL A 186 -21.32 20.29 15.88
CA VAL A 186 -20.44 19.15 16.04
C VAL A 186 -20.27 18.81 17.52
N ALA A 187 -20.50 17.56 17.87
CA ALA A 187 -20.21 17.03 19.20
C ALA A 187 -19.08 16.00 19.12
N LEU A 188 -18.31 15.88 20.20
CA LEU A 188 -17.27 14.87 20.33
C LEU A 188 -17.69 13.76 21.26
N SER A 189 -17.29 12.56 20.93
CA SER A 189 -17.24 11.41 21.83
C SER A 189 -15.77 11.11 22.13
N ALA A 190 -15.47 10.79 23.37
CA ALA A 190 -14.18 10.22 23.76
C ALA A 190 -14.32 8.71 23.84
N GLY A 191 -13.58 7.98 23.02
CA GLY A 191 -13.51 6.52 23.08
C GLY A 191 -12.31 6.10 23.91
N VAL A 192 -12.53 5.19 24.86
CA VAL A 192 -11.48 4.55 25.66
C VAL A 192 -11.44 3.08 25.27
N GLN A 193 -10.35 2.65 24.66
CA GLN A 193 -10.19 1.32 24.09
C GLN A 193 -8.96 0.64 24.69
N ARG A 194 -9.06 -0.65 24.97
CA ARG A 194 -7.92 -1.44 25.41
C ARG A 194 -6.84 -1.46 24.32
N MET A 195 -5.58 -1.20 24.70
CA MET A 195 -4.46 -1.23 23.78
C MET A 195 -4.10 -2.65 23.37
N VAL A 196 -3.83 -2.82 22.07
CA VAL A 196 -3.10 -3.97 21.54
C VAL A 196 -1.61 -3.68 21.69
N ARG A 197 -0.85 -4.63 22.22
CA ARG A 197 0.59 -4.47 22.45
C ARG A 197 1.39 -4.61 21.15
N SER A 198 1.02 -3.83 20.15
CA SER A 198 1.75 -3.77 18.87
C SER A 198 3.11 -3.06 19.00
N ASP A 199 3.34 -2.35 20.07
CA ASP A 199 4.66 -1.85 20.43
C ASP A 199 5.71 -2.98 20.56
N LEU A 200 5.26 -4.18 20.94
CA LEU A 200 6.05 -5.41 20.99
C LEU A 200 5.88 -6.32 19.78
N GLY A 201 5.09 -5.92 18.81
CA GLY A 201 4.75 -6.69 17.61
C GLY A 201 4.85 -5.85 16.33
N ALA A 202 3.73 -5.76 15.63
CA ALA A 202 3.62 -5.03 14.38
C ALA A 202 2.24 -4.37 14.26
N ALA A 203 2.14 -3.40 13.39
CA ALA A 203 0.88 -2.74 13.07
C ALA A 203 0.92 -2.15 11.66
N GLY A 204 -0.25 -1.80 11.15
CA GLY A 204 -0.37 -1.16 9.85
C GLY A 204 -1.80 -0.88 9.46
N VAL A 205 -1.98 -0.68 8.18
CA VAL A 205 -3.28 -0.47 7.56
C VAL A 205 -3.49 -1.44 6.42
N MET A 206 -4.73 -1.73 6.08
CA MET A 206 -5.07 -2.52 4.92
C MET A 206 -6.30 -1.96 4.23
N PHE A 207 -6.34 -2.15 2.91
CA PHE A 207 -7.43 -1.72 2.05
C PHE A 207 -7.98 -2.91 1.29
N THR A 208 -9.30 -2.96 1.13
CA THR A 208 -9.96 -4.00 0.33
C THR A 208 -10.06 -3.62 -1.15
N ILE A 209 -9.24 -2.69 -1.57
CA ILE A 209 -9.10 -2.21 -2.94
C ILE A 209 -7.64 -1.77 -3.14
N ASP A 210 -7.10 -1.87 -4.35
CA ASP A 210 -5.81 -1.25 -4.64
C ASP A 210 -5.97 0.27 -4.68
N THR A 211 -5.25 0.96 -3.80
CA THR A 211 -5.37 2.42 -3.62
C THR A 211 -4.84 3.23 -4.80
N GLU A 212 -4.05 2.63 -5.68
CA GLU A 212 -3.50 3.30 -6.86
C GLU A 212 -4.40 3.14 -8.09
N SER A 213 -4.76 1.91 -8.43
CA SER A 213 -5.52 1.58 -9.64
C SER A 213 -7.03 1.53 -9.44
N GLY A 214 -7.49 1.34 -8.21
CA GLY A 214 -8.89 1.04 -7.92
C GLY A 214 -9.30 -0.39 -8.23
N PHE A 215 -8.33 -1.30 -8.43
CA PHE A 215 -8.62 -2.71 -8.63
C PHE A 215 -9.21 -3.34 -7.37
N GLU A 216 -10.39 -3.97 -7.50
CA GLU A 216 -11.19 -4.41 -6.34
C GLU A 216 -10.92 -5.86 -5.89
N GLU A 217 -10.20 -6.65 -6.66
CA GLU A 217 -10.00 -8.08 -6.39
C GLU A 217 -8.74 -8.39 -5.57
N VAL A 218 -8.16 -7.38 -4.92
CA VAL A 218 -7.02 -7.52 -4.01
C VAL A 218 -7.26 -6.83 -2.68
N VAL A 219 -6.62 -7.37 -1.64
CA VAL A 219 -6.41 -6.70 -0.36
C VAL A 219 -4.96 -6.22 -0.33
N PHE A 220 -4.77 -4.92 -0.10
CA PHE A 220 -3.47 -4.30 0.05
C PHE A 220 -3.17 -4.08 1.53
N ILE A 221 -2.07 -4.62 2.03
CA ILE A 221 -1.70 -4.59 3.46
C ILE A 221 -0.34 -3.95 3.62
N THR A 222 -0.23 -2.98 4.53
CA THR A 222 1.05 -2.43 4.98
C THR A 222 1.34 -2.88 6.39
N SER A 223 2.62 -3.05 6.72
CA SER A 223 3.06 -3.50 8.02
C SER A 223 4.42 -2.93 8.40
N SER A 224 4.57 -2.54 9.65
CA SER A 224 5.85 -2.19 10.25
C SER A 224 5.88 -2.57 11.72
N TYR A 225 7.07 -2.58 12.32
CA TYR A 225 7.22 -2.85 13.75
C TYR A 225 6.70 -1.69 14.59
N GLY A 226 6.22 -2.00 15.78
CA GLY A 226 5.74 -1.02 16.73
C GLY A 226 4.30 -0.60 16.52
N LEU A 227 3.93 0.52 17.14
CA LEU A 227 2.59 1.11 17.04
C LEU A 227 2.32 1.65 15.64
N GLY A 228 1.06 1.60 15.21
CA GLY A 228 0.65 1.94 13.85
C GLY A 228 0.77 3.41 13.46
N GLU A 229 0.97 4.32 14.41
CA GLU A 229 1.09 5.75 14.11
C GLU A 229 2.21 6.09 13.14
N THR A 230 3.34 5.40 13.21
CA THR A 230 4.47 5.64 12.28
C THR A 230 4.11 5.33 10.83
N VAL A 231 3.25 4.35 10.60
CA VAL A 231 2.73 4.02 9.27
C VAL A 231 1.73 5.08 8.80
N VAL A 232 0.78 5.43 9.65
CA VAL A 232 -0.27 6.41 9.33
C VAL A 232 0.31 7.80 9.09
N GLN A 233 1.26 8.22 9.92
CA GLN A 233 1.94 9.52 9.78
C GLN A 233 2.95 9.56 8.62
N GLY A 234 3.31 8.42 8.06
CA GLY A 234 4.31 8.34 7.00
C GLY A 234 5.74 8.50 7.48
N ALA A 235 6.00 8.26 8.76
CA ALA A 235 7.34 8.35 9.35
C ALA A 235 8.21 7.13 9.04
N VAL A 236 7.63 6.05 8.54
CA VAL A 236 8.30 4.79 8.23
C VAL A 236 7.94 4.31 6.83
N ASN A 237 8.86 3.62 6.19
CA ASN A 237 8.63 2.91 4.93
C ASN A 237 8.26 1.46 5.27
N PRO A 238 6.97 1.08 5.21
CA PRO A 238 6.50 -0.21 5.66
C PRO A 238 6.73 -1.32 4.64
N ASP A 239 6.60 -2.57 5.08
CA ASP A 239 6.39 -3.70 4.19
C ASP A 239 5.02 -3.59 3.53
N GLU A 240 4.91 -4.10 2.31
CA GLU A 240 3.66 -4.11 1.55
C GLU A 240 3.33 -5.50 1.04
N PHE A 241 2.06 -5.87 1.07
CA PHE A 241 1.56 -7.17 0.65
C PHE A 241 0.29 -7.02 -0.18
N TYR A 242 0.17 -7.84 -1.21
CA TYR A 242 -1.04 -7.95 -2.03
C TYR A 242 -1.60 -9.36 -1.93
N VAL A 243 -2.87 -9.47 -1.59
CA VAL A 243 -3.57 -10.77 -1.46
C VAL A 243 -4.74 -10.80 -2.44
N HIS A 244 -4.79 -11.83 -3.28
CA HIS A 244 -5.84 -12.00 -4.29
C HIS A 244 -7.10 -12.57 -3.66
N LYS A 245 -8.20 -11.82 -3.71
CA LYS A 245 -9.46 -12.21 -3.08
C LYS A 245 -10.05 -13.51 -3.59
N PRO A 246 -10.16 -13.77 -4.92
CA PRO A 246 -10.71 -15.02 -5.41
C PRO A 246 -9.95 -16.26 -4.93
N MET A 247 -8.62 -16.21 -4.92
CA MET A 247 -7.81 -17.35 -4.49
C MET A 247 -7.82 -17.52 -2.97
N LEU A 248 -7.93 -16.44 -2.22
CA LEU A 248 -8.14 -16.50 -0.77
C LEU A 248 -9.45 -17.21 -0.43
N LYS A 249 -10.53 -16.87 -1.13
CA LYS A 249 -11.85 -17.52 -0.98
C LYS A 249 -11.80 -19.02 -1.37
N ALA A 250 -10.95 -19.38 -2.33
CA ALA A 250 -10.75 -20.75 -2.78
C ALA A 250 -9.82 -21.57 -1.87
N GLY A 251 -9.31 -20.97 -0.80
CA GLY A 251 -8.39 -21.66 0.15
C GLY A 251 -6.98 -21.87 -0.38
N LYS A 252 -6.56 -21.12 -1.39
CA LYS A 252 -5.22 -21.20 -1.98
C LYS A 252 -4.25 -20.22 -1.30
N SER A 253 -2.96 -20.37 -1.59
CA SER A 253 -1.92 -19.41 -1.19
C SER A 253 -2.09 -18.12 -1.98
N ALA A 254 -2.87 -17.19 -1.45
CA ALA A 254 -3.37 -16.02 -2.16
C ALA A 254 -2.45 -14.81 -2.11
N LEU A 255 -1.34 -14.87 -1.38
CA LEU A 255 -0.35 -13.80 -1.32
C LEU A 255 0.43 -13.75 -2.64
N ILE A 256 0.12 -12.76 -3.46
CA ILE A 256 0.66 -12.65 -4.82
C ILE A 256 1.90 -11.78 -4.91
N ARG A 257 2.14 -10.89 -3.94
CA ARG A 257 3.28 -9.96 -4.01
C ARG A 257 3.65 -9.43 -2.64
N ARG A 258 4.96 -9.29 -2.40
CA ARG A 258 5.54 -8.73 -1.19
C ARG A 258 6.62 -7.72 -1.55
N ASN A 259 6.64 -6.58 -0.86
CA ASN A 259 7.70 -5.59 -0.96
C ASN A 259 8.27 -5.33 0.43
N LEU A 260 9.58 -5.49 0.59
CA LEU A 260 10.26 -5.24 1.86
C LEU A 260 10.49 -3.74 2.07
N GLY A 261 9.96 -3.20 3.16
CA GLY A 261 10.19 -1.82 3.57
C GLY A 261 11.49 -1.65 4.33
N SER A 262 12.02 -0.44 4.37
CA SER A 262 13.23 -0.13 5.14
C SER A 262 13.01 -0.18 6.65
N LYS A 263 11.83 0.16 7.14
CA LYS A 263 11.40 0.05 8.55
C LYS A 263 12.47 0.52 9.55
N LEU A 264 12.98 1.73 9.35
CA LEU A 264 14.11 2.26 10.12
C LEU A 264 13.80 2.50 11.59
N ILE A 265 12.57 2.95 11.86
CA ILE A 265 12.10 3.36 13.18
C ILE A 265 10.81 2.65 13.57
N GLN A 266 10.54 2.62 14.87
CA GLN A 266 9.31 2.11 15.43
C GLN A 266 8.87 2.98 16.62
N MET A 267 7.58 3.01 16.88
CA MET A 267 7.02 3.65 18.06
C MET A 267 6.70 2.61 19.11
N VAL A 268 7.20 2.83 20.32
CA VAL A 268 6.99 1.94 21.47
C VAL A 268 6.51 2.72 22.68
N PHE A 269 6.05 2.01 23.69
CA PHE A 269 5.64 2.64 24.95
C PHE A 269 6.85 3.25 25.67
N SER A 270 6.67 4.45 26.23
CA SER A 270 7.60 4.99 27.21
C SER A 270 7.53 4.20 28.51
N THR A 271 8.67 4.01 29.16
CA THR A 271 8.71 3.43 30.51
C THR A 271 8.07 4.39 31.52
N PRO A 272 7.65 3.92 32.72
CA PRO A 272 7.14 4.81 33.76
C PRO A 272 8.09 5.96 34.09
N GLU A 273 9.40 5.70 34.15
CA GLU A 273 10.44 6.69 34.40
C GLU A 273 10.53 7.72 33.27
N GLU A 274 10.47 7.27 32.02
CA GLU A 274 10.46 8.15 30.84
C GLU A 274 9.20 9.02 30.78
N LYS A 275 8.02 8.48 31.14
CA LYS A 275 6.77 9.24 31.28
C LYS A 275 6.91 10.35 32.33
N ALA A 276 7.46 10.01 33.50
CA ALA A 276 7.66 10.96 34.57
C ALA A 276 8.63 12.09 34.20
N ALA A 277 9.66 11.79 33.44
CA ALA A 277 10.68 12.75 33.04
C ALA A 277 10.23 13.66 31.88
N SER A 278 9.52 13.13 30.88
CA SER A 278 9.20 13.84 29.63
C SER A 278 7.71 14.18 29.46
N GLY A 279 6.83 13.54 30.21
CA GLY A 279 5.38 13.60 30.00
C GLY A 279 4.88 12.89 28.75
N LYS A 280 5.77 12.28 27.96
CA LYS A 280 5.42 11.56 26.73
C LYS A 280 5.05 10.11 27.03
N LEU A 281 3.93 9.66 26.47
CA LEU A 281 3.39 8.31 26.67
C LEU A 281 4.08 7.27 25.79
N VAL A 282 4.56 7.69 24.62
CA VAL A 282 5.21 6.86 23.61
C VAL A 282 6.51 7.52 23.15
N LYS A 283 7.41 6.71 22.61
CA LYS A 283 8.68 7.18 22.06
C LYS A 283 9.00 6.47 20.76
N THR A 284 9.83 7.11 19.94
CA THR A 284 10.36 6.52 18.69
C THR A 284 11.75 5.96 18.96
N THR A 285 12.00 4.74 18.51
CA THR A 285 13.30 4.06 18.61
C THR A 285 13.70 3.49 17.25
N ASP A 286 15.01 3.23 17.07
CA ASP A 286 15.50 2.55 15.89
C ASP A 286 15.11 1.06 15.92
N VAL A 287 14.80 0.52 14.75
CA VAL A 287 14.59 -0.92 14.56
C VAL A 287 15.96 -1.58 14.38
N ALA A 288 16.20 -2.71 15.06
CA ALA A 288 17.42 -3.46 14.90
C ALA A 288 17.65 -3.87 13.44
N PRO A 289 18.90 -3.79 12.91
CA PRO A 289 19.18 -4.08 11.51
C PRO A 289 18.72 -5.46 11.03
N GLU A 290 18.78 -6.48 11.89
CA GLU A 290 18.30 -7.84 11.59
C GLU A 290 16.80 -7.87 11.33
N LEU A 291 16.01 -7.06 12.04
CA LEU A 291 14.57 -6.96 11.87
C LEU A 291 14.18 -6.17 10.63
N ARG A 292 14.99 -5.18 10.24
CA ARG A 292 14.75 -4.41 9.00
C ARG A 292 14.79 -5.29 7.76
N ASN A 293 15.64 -6.31 7.77
CA ASN A 293 15.83 -7.25 6.66
C ASN A 293 14.86 -8.43 6.66
N ARG A 294 13.84 -8.39 7.52
CA ARG A 294 12.78 -9.38 7.60
C ARG A 294 11.43 -8.71 7.35
N TYR A 295 10.51 -9.47 6.79
CA TYR A 295 9.12 -9.05 6.77
C TYR A 295 8.58 -9.02 8.20
N SER A 296 7.84 -7.98 8.53
CA SER A 296 7.23 -7.82 9.87
C SER A 296 6.04 -8.72 10.13
N LEU A 297 5.53 -9.38 9.08
CA LEU A 297 4.48 -10.41 9.15
C LEU A 297 4.94 -11.67 8.42
N THR A 298 4.48 -12.82 8.90
CA THR A 298 4.57 -14.08 8.15
C THR A 298 3.50 -14.14 7.05
N ASP A 299 3.69 -15.00 6.04
CA ASP A 299 2.72 -15.18 4.98
C ASP A 299 1.35 -15.65 5.52
N ALA A 300 1.34 -16.51 6.54
CA ALA A 300 0.12 -16.95 7.20
C ALA A 300 -0.62 -15.79 7.91
N GLU A 301 0.10 -14.92 8.58
CA GLU A 301 -0.47 -13.73 9.22
C GLU A 301 -1.05 -12.75 8.20
N VAL A 302 -0.38 -12.57 7.06
CA VAL A 302 -0.89 -11.74 5.97
C VAL A 302 -2.21 -12.28 5.43
N GLN A 303 -2.31 -13.59 5.21
CA GLN A 303 -3.56 -14.21 4.74
C GLN A 303 -4.67 -14.15 5.78
N GLU A 304 -4.35 -14.29 7.06
CA GLU A 304 -5.32 -14.14 8.15
C GLU A 304 -5.90 -12.71 8.19
N LEU A 305 -5.06 -11.69 8.07
CA LEU A 305 -5.51 -10.29 7.96
C LEU A 305 -6.39 -10.08 6.74
N ALA A 306 -6.02 -10.64 5.60
CA ALA A 306 -6.81 -10.53 4.38
C ALA A 306 -8.18 -11.19 4.53
N GLN A 307 -8.28 -12.32 5.23
CA GLN A 307 -9.56 -12.96 5.55
C GLN A 307 -10.44 -12.06 6.42
N TYR A 308 -9.87 -11.40 7.42
CA TYR A 308 -10.60 -10.42 8.23
C TYR A 308 -11.09 -9.24 7.38
N ALA A 309 -10.25 -8.77 6.47
CA ALA A 309 -10.63 -7.69 5.55
C ALA A 309 -11.82 -8.08 4.67
N LEU A 310 -11.87 -9.31 4.16
CA LEU A 310 -13.01 -9.81 3.37
C LEU A 310 -14.30 -9.87 4.19
N VAL A 311 -14.21 -10.33 5.42
CA VAL A 311 -15.37 -10.39 6.34
C VAL A 311 -15.91 -8.98 6.59
N ILE A 312 -15.03 -8.02 6.82
CA ILE A 312 -15.40 -6.62 7.06
C ILE A 312 -16.00 -5.99 5.80
N GLU A 313 -15.38 -6.17 4.64
CA GLU A 313 -15.90 -5.68 3.36
C GLU A 313 -17.29 -6.25 3.06
N GLN A 314 -17.49 -7.54 3.27
CA GLN A 314 -18.78 -8.19 3.06
C GLN A 314 -19.85 -7.63 3.99
N HIS A 315 -19.49 -7.37 5.24
CA HIS A 315 -20.43 -6.81 6.22
C HIS A 315 -20.89 -5.40 5.83
N TYR A 316 -19.97 -4.53 5.43
CA TYR A 316 -20.29 -3.15 5.06
C TYR A 316 -20.72 -2.99 3.60
N GLY A 317 -20.48 -3.97 2.74
CA GLY A 317 -20.89 -3.98 1.34
C GLY A 317 -20.16 -2.97 0.45
N ARG A 318 -18.95 -2.54 0.83
CA ARG A 318 -18.13 -1.57 0.10
C ARG A 318 -16.64 -1.73 0.41
N PRO A 319 -15.75 -1.17 -0.43
CA PRO A 319 -14.32 -1.14 -0.12
C PRO A 319 -14.03 -0.42 1.20
N MET A 320 -13.12 -0.98 1.98
CA MET A 320 -12.82 -0.55 3.33
C MET A 320 -11.34 -0.20 3.51
N ASP A 321 -11.11 0.76 4.39
CA ASP A 321 -9.83 1.17 4.96
C ASP A 321 -9.80 0.69 6.42
N ILE A 322 -8.83 -0.16 6.76
CA ILE A 322 -8.81 -0.89 8.03
C ILE A 322 -7.46 -0.71 8.71
N GLU A 323 -7.48 -0.32 9.98
CA GLU A 323 -6.29 -0.33 10.84
C GLU A 323 -6.24 -1.65 11.62
N TRP A 324 -5.04 -2.22 11.73
CA TRP A 324 -4.82 -3.49 12.42
C TRP A 324 -3.55 -3.44 13.28
N GLY A 325 -3.46 -4.34 14.25
CA GLY A 325 -2.29 -4.52 15.09
C GLY A 325 -2.08 -5.99 15.45
N LYS A 326 -0.81 -6.39 15.57
CA LYS A 326 -0.38 -7.67 16.10
C LYS A 326 0.13 -7.45 17.52
N ASP A 327 -0.49 -8.11 18.48
CA ASP A 327 -0.06 -8.07 19.87
C ASP A 327 1.18 -8.94 20.07
N GLY A 328 2.27 -8.35 20.55
CA GLY A 328 3.53 -9.05 20.78
C GLY A 328 3.52 -9.97 22.00
N THR A 329 2.48 -9.88 22.87
CA THR A 329 2.35 -10.74 24.05
C THR A 329 1.61 -12.04 23.76
N ASP A 330 0.54 -12.00 22.96
CA ASP A 330 -0.26 -13.20 22.60
C ASP A 330 -0.05 -13.67 21.15
N GLY A 331 0.63 -12.88 20.33
CA GLY A 331 0.89 -13.17 18.94
C GLY A 331 -0.33 -13.07 18.02
N LYS A 332 -1.46 -12.56 18.51
CA LYS A 332 -2.72 -12.50 17.77
C LYS A 332 -2.89 -11.18 17.02
N LEU A 333 -3.68 -11.25 15.95
CA LEU A 333 -4.04 -10.12 15.11
C LEU A 333 -5.36 -9.51 15.55
N TYR A 334 -5.41 -8.20 15.61
CA TYR A 334 -6.58 -7.42 16.04
C TYR A 334 -6.92 -6.35 15.01
N ILE A 335 -8.21 -6.13 14.82
CA ILE A 335 -8.72 -5.00 14.04
C ILE A 335 -8.93 -3.83 14.99
N LEU A 336 -8.34 -2.69 14.66
CA LEU A 336 -8.36 -1.52 15.52
C LEU A 336 -9.38 -0.48 15.08
N GLN A 337 -9.61 -0.36 13.77
CA GLN A 337 -10.59 0.56 13.18
C GLN A 337 -10.94 0.09 11.77
N ALA A 338 -12.16 0.39 11.32
CA ALA A 338 -12.56 0.24 9.93
C ALA A 338 -13.44 1.40 9.51
N ARG A 339 -13.21 1.91 8.30
CA ARG A 339 -14.02 2.96 7.68
C ARG A 339 -14.13 2.71 6.17
N PRO A 340 -15.18 3.24 5.50
CA PRO A 340 -15.27 3.14 4.05
C PRO A 340 -14.08 3.82 3.37
N GLU A 341 -13.54 3.17 2.33
CA GLU A 341 -12.58 3.80 1.44
C GLU A 341 -13.35 4.74 0.50
N THR A 342 -12.92 5.98 0.37
CA THR A 342 -13.68 7.02 -0.32
C THR A 342 -12.99 7.58 -1.57
N VAL A 343 -11.67 7.45 -1.69
CA VAL A 343 -10.91 8.09 -2.76
C VAL A 343 -11.11 7.36 -4.09
N LYS A 344 -10.82 6.06 -4.16
CA LYS A 344 -10.89 5.30 -5.40
C LYS A 344 -12.26 4.72 -5.71
N SER A 345 -13.03 4.37 -4.69
CA SER A 345 -14.39 3.87 -4.89
C SER A 345 -15.35 4.90 -5.51
N GLN A 346 -15.10 6.20 -5.30
CA GLN A 346 -15.90 7.29 -5.85
C GLN A 346 -15.43 7.76 -7.24
N SER A 347 -14.23 7.40 -7.68
CA SER A 347 -13.67 7.85 -8.97
C SER A 347 -14.15 7.06 -10.20
N LYS A 348 -15.05 6.10 -10.01
CA LYS A 348 -15.62 5.30 -11.10
C LYS A 348 -16.39 6.18 -12.10
N GLY A 349 -15.96 6.18 -13.35
CA GLY A 349 -16.66 6.87 -14.47
C GLY A 349 -16.00 8.16 -14.97
N GLN A 350 -14.90 8.61 -14.37
CA GLN A 350 -14.14 9.74 -14.92
C GLN A 350 -13.18 9.29 -16.04
N ALA A 351 -12.98 10.16 -17.04
CA ALA A 351 -11.98 9.93 -18.07
C ALA A 351 -10.58 9.85 -17.44
N GLU A 352 -9.83 8.82 -17.83
CA GLU A 352 -8.49 8.58 -17.30
C GLU A 352 -7.45 9.20 -18.22
N LEU A 353 -6.55 10.01 -17.63
CA LEU A 353 -5.40 10.55 -18.35
C LEU A 353 -4.20 9.63 -18.15
N ARG A 354 -3.57 9.24 -19.25
CA ARG A 354 -2.33 8.46 -19.24
C ARG A 354 -1.15 9.30 -19.65
N TYR A 355 -0.11 9.20 -18.85
CA TYR A 355 1.13 9.94 -19.02
C TYR A 355 2.24 8.99 -19.48
N LYS A 356 3.04 9.46 -20.42
CA LYS A 356 4.20 8.72 -20.91
C LYS A 356 5.37 9.68 -21.12
N LEU A 357 6.55 9.30 -20.64
CA LEU A 357 7.78 10.02 -20.95
C LEU A 357 8.17 9.77 -22.42
N LYS A 358 8.48 10.85 -23.14
CA LYS A 358 8.99 10.79 -24.51
C LYS A 358 10.52 10.83 -24.60
N GLY A 359 11.21 10.86 -23.48
CA GLY A 359 12.66 10.92 -23.43
C GLY A 359 13.20 10.19 -22.22
N THR A 360 14.51 10.23 -22.07
CA THR A 360 15.24 9.70 -20.93
C THR A 360 16.03 10.80 -20.23
N GLY A 361 16.35 10.59 -18.97
CA GLY A 361 17.17 11.53 -18.19
C GLY A 361 17.88 10.81 -17.06
N ASN A 362 18.77 11.53 -16.38
CA ASN A 362 19.44 11.01 -15.19
C ASN A 362 18.46 10.94 -14.02
N VAL A 363 18.36 9.79 -13.37
CA VAL A 363 17.57 9.61 -12.16
C VAL A 363 18.33 10.20 -10.98
N LEU A 364 17.79 11.23 -10.37
CA LEU A 364 18.37 11.90 -9.21
C LEU A 364 17.92 11.26 -7.89
N ALA A 365 16.69 10.77 -7.83
CA ALA A 365 16.11 10.10 -6.67
C ALA A 365 14.97 9.19 -7.12
N GLU A 366 14.65 8.20 -6.31
CA GLU A 366 13.53 7.30 -6.56
C GLU A 366 12.87 6.85 -5.26
N GLY A 367 11.58 6.50 -5.33
CA GLY A 367 10.78 6.03 -4.21
C GLY A 367 9.49 5.39 -4.68
N ARG A 368 8.47 5.38 -3.83
CA ARG A 368 7.16 4.82 -4.18
C ARG A 368 6.34 5.84 -4.95
N ALA A 369 5.87 5.45 -6.10
CA ALA A 369 4.96 6.27 -6.91
C ALA A 369 3.55 6.33 -6.30
N ILE A 370 3.00 7.52 -6.24
CA ILE A 370 1.62 7.79 -5.86
C ILE A 370 0.91 8.39 -7.05
N GLY A 371 -0.13 7.72 -7.51
CA GLY A 371 -0.79 8.05 -8.77
C GLY A 371 0.01 7.57 -9.98
N GLN A 372 -0.32 8.10 -11.15
CA GLN A 372 0.27 7.67 -12.43
C GLN A 372 0.66 8.85 -13.32
N LYS A 373 0.67 10.05 -12.76
CA LYS A 373 0.96 11.28 -13.48
C LYS A 373 2.45 11.60 -13.49
N ILE A 374 2.77 12.56 -14.35
CA ILE A 374 4.10 13.17 -14.44
C ILE A 374 3.93 14.65 -14.17
N GLY A 375 4.75 15.18 -13.27
CA GLY A 375 4.81 16.61 -12.96
C GLY A 375 6.20 17.17 -13.16
N THR A 376 6.28 18.41 -13.60
CA THR A 376 7.55 19.10 -13.85
C THR A 376 7.59 20.44 -13.13
N GLY A 377 8.77 20.85 -12.73
CA GLY A 377 8.96 22.16 -12.11
C GLY A 377 10.30 22.27 -11.38
N PRO A 378 10.57 23.46 -10.81
CA PRO A 378 11.75 23.65 -9.99
C PRO A 378 11.58 23.00 -8.61
N VAL A 379 12.65 22.40 -8.12
CA VAL A 379 12.71 21.83 -6.77
C VAL A 379 12.61 22.96 -5.75
N ARG A 380 11.74 22.78 -4.77
CA ARG A 380 11.66 23.64 -3.58
C ARG A 380 11.87 22.79 -2.33
N LEU A 381 13.08 22.92 -1.74
CA LEU A 381 13.41 22.27 -0.49
C LEU A 381 12.77 23.03 0.68
N VAL A 382 11.95 22.34 1.43
CA VAL A 382 11.27 22.87 2.62
C VAL A 382 11.57 21.95 3.79
N SER A 383 12.32 22.41 4.77
CA SER A 383 12.68 21.62 5.96
C SER A 383 11.70 21.79 7.11
N ASP A 384 10.99 22.91 7.14
CA ASP A 384 10.06 23.26 8.20
C ASP A 384 8.85 24.00 7.64
N ILE A 385 7.68 23.82 8.25
CA ILE A 385 6.44 24.45 7.85
C ILE A 385 6.49 25.99 7.87
N SER A 386 7.37 26.57 8.69
CA SER A 386 7.60 28.01 8.71
C SER A 386 8.15 28.56 7.39
N GLN A 387 8.70 27.72 6.54
CA GLN A 387 9.24 28.07 5.22
C GLN A 387 8.22 27.96 4.09
N MET A 388 6.95 27.72 4.40
CA MET A 388 5.89 27.52 3.39
C MET A 388 5.76 28.66 2.39
N ASP A 389 6.03 29.87 2.80
CA ASP A 389 5.94 31.07 1.93
C ASP A 389 6.91 31.03 0.74
N GLN A 390 7.91 30.19 0.80
CA GLN A 390 8.90 30.01 -0.28
C GLN A 390 8.34 29.18 -1.44
N VAL A 391 7.28 28.42 -1.22
CA VAL A 391 6.68 27.55 -2.25
C VAL A 391 5.78 28.37 -3.17
N GLN A 392 6.11 28.32 -4.46
CA GLN A 392 5.34 28.96 -5.52
C GLN A 392 4.49 27.92 -6.27
N ALA A 393 3.44 28.38 -6.94
CA ALA A 393 2.64 27.51 -7.79
C ALA A 393 3.50 26.87 -8.89
N GLY A 394 3.40 25.55 -9.04
CA GLY A 394 4.19 24.79 -10.01
C GLY A 394 5.54 24.29 -9.51
N ASP A 395 5.91 24.58 -8.27
CA ASP A 395 7.11 24.03 -7.65
C ASP A 395 6.98 22.53 -7.38
N VAL A 396 8.08 21.80 -7.41
CA VAL A 396 8.17 20.44 -6.90
C VAL A 396 8.57 20.51 -5.43
N LEU A 397 7.62 20.23 -4.55
CA LEU A 397 7.84 20.28 -3.10
C LEU A 397 8.66 19.07 -2.66
N VAL A 398 9.82 19.31 -2.07
CA VAL A 398 10.73 18.27 -1.55
C VAL A 398 10.94 18.49 -0.05
N THR A 399 10.57 17.51 0.75
CA THR A 399 10.66 17.59 2.21
C THR A 399 10.88 16.20 2.83
N ASP A 400 11.22 16.16 4.11
CA ASP A 400 11.42 14.90 4.83
C ASP A 400 10.11 14.11 4.96
N MET A 401 9.07 14.75 5.47
CA MET A 401 7.70 14.23 5.55
C MET A 401 6.70 15.38 5.66
N THR A 402 5.43 15.09 5.41
CA THR A 402 4.36 16.08 5.56
C THR A 402 3.37 15.68 6.66
N ASP A 403 2.67 16.66 7.19
CA ASP A 403 1.55 16.49 8.10
C ASP A 403 0.37 17.37 7.64
N PRO A 404 -0.82 17.32 8.28
CA PRO A 404 -1.98 18.09 7.86
C PRO A 404 -1.76 19.60 7.71
N ASN A 405 -0.80 20.20 8.40
CA ASN A 405 -0.51 21.62 8.27
C ASN A 405 0.15 22.00 6.93
N TRP A 406 0.66 21.03 6.19
CA TRP A 406 1.30 21.22 4.89
C TRP A 406 0.30 21.31 3.72
N GLU A 407 -0.96 21.01 3.94
CA GLU A 407 -1.97 20.97 2.87
C GLU A 407 -2.05 22.25 2.01
N PRO A 408 -2.00 23.45 2.58
CA PRO A 408 -2.02 24.68 1.77
C PRO A 408 -0.88 24.79 0.76
N VAL A 409 0.31 24.30 1.12
CA VAL A 409 1.49 24.29 0.22
C VAL A 409 1.39 23.19 -0.80
N MET A 410 0.90 22.02 -0.39
CA MET A 410 0.73 20.86 -1.26
C MET A 410 -0.22 21.17 -2.42
N LYS A 411 -1.23 22.00 -2.20
CA LYS A 411 -2.18 22.44 -3.24
C LYS A 411 -1.54 23.24 -4.37
N LYS A 412 -0.43 23.90 -4.09
CA LYS A 412 0.30 24.72 -5.09
C LYS A 412 1.31 23.89 -5.88
N ALA A 413 1.74 22.75 -5.36
CA ALA A 413 2.81 21.97 -5.93
C ALA A 413 2.42 21.27 -7.25
N ALA A 414 3.36 21.18 -8.17
CA ALA A 414 3.24 20.36 -9.37
C ALA A 414 3.49 18.88 -9.06
N ALA A 415 4.29 18.59 -8.04
CA ALA A 415 4.59 17.26 -7.54
C ALA A 415 5.10 17.34 -6.09
N ILE A 416 5.03 16.23 -5.37
CA ILE A 416 5.49 16.12 -3.99
C ILE A 416 6.51 14.99 -3.90
N VAL A 417 7.63 15.25 -3.23
CA VAL A 417 8.70 14.26 -2.99
C VAL A 417 9.03 14.25 -1.51
N THR A 418 8.99 13.07 -0.88
CA THR A 418 9.32 12.90 0.53
C THR A 418 10.36 11.83 0.76
N ASN A 419 11.19 12.00 1.79
CA ASN A 419 12.15 10.97 2.22
C ASN A 419 11.46 9.78 2.86
N ARG A 420 10.40 10.03 3.63
CA ARG A 420 9.68 9.05 4.42
C ARG A 420 8.28 8.82 3.90
N GLY A 421 7.75 7.67 4.25
CA GLY A 421 6.36 7.31 4.03
C GLY A 421 6.16 6.21 3.00
N GLY A 422 4.99 5.62 3.05
CA GLY A 422 4.48 4.65 2.10
C GLY A 422 3.18 5.14 1.46
N ARG A 423 2.48 4.25 0.78
CA ARG A 423 1.23 4.57 0.07
C ARG A 423 0.09 5.05 0.95
N THR A 424 0.20 4.87 2.25
CA THR A 424 -0.83 5.21 3.23
C THR A 424 -0.49 6.42 4.08
N CYS A 425 0.65 7.07 3.82
CA CYS A 425 1.06 8.25 4.55
C CYS A 425 0.24 9.49 4.15
N HIS A 426 0.32 10.54 4.97
CA HIS A 426 -0.38 11.80 4.72
C HIS A 426 -0.08 12.39 3.34
N ALA A 427 1.20 12.44 2.94
CA ALA A 427 1.59 12.95 1.62
C ALA A 427 0.91 12.19 0.48
N ALA A 428 0.84 10.85 0.59
CA ALA A 428 0.21 9.99 -0.40
C ALA A 428 -1.30 10.22 -0.48
N ILE A 429 -1.97 10.30 0.65
CA ILE A 429 -3.42 10.54 0.72
C ILE A 429 -3.79 11.87 0.09
N ILE A 430 -3.11 12.94 0.49
CA ILE A 430 -3.39 14.28 -0.04
C ILE A 430 -3.03 14.40 -1.53
N ALA A 431 -1.94 13.78 -1.97
CA ALA A 431 -1.58 13.77 -3.39
C ALA A 431 -2.66 13.11 -4.26
N ARG A 432 -3.25 12.00 -3.78
CA ARG A 432 -4.38 11.34 -4.46
C ARG A 432 -5.62 12.26 -4.51
N GLU A 433 -5.96 12.87 -3.40
CA GLU A 433 -7.10 13.80 -3.33
C GLU A 433 -6.93 15.00 -4.25
N LEU A 434 -5.74 15.55 -4.32
CA LEU A 434 -5.41 16.69 -5.18
C LEU A 434 -5.19 16.29 -6.65
N GLY A 435 -4.99 15.00 -6.93
CA GLY A 435 -4.71 14.50 -8.26
C GLY A 435 -3.33 14.91 -8.81
N ILE A 436 -2.34 15.08 -7.94
CA ILE A 436 -0.96 15.42 -8.31
C ILE A 436 -0.01 14.23 -8.07
N PRO A 437 1.07 14.10 -8.85
CA PRO A 437 2.02 13.03 -8.64
C PRO A 437 2.81 13.24 -7.35
N ALA A 438 3.09 12.16 -6.64
CA ALA A 438 3.98 12.17 -5.49
C ALA A 438 4.90 10.96 -5.51
N VAL A 439 6.11 11.14 -5.02
CA VAL A 439 7.08 10.06 -4.80
C VAL A 439 7.48 10.10 -3.33
N VAL A 440 7.13 9.06 -2.60
CA VAL A 440 7.35 8.96 -1.16
C VAL A 440 8.39 7.89 -0.84
N GLY A 441 8.95 7.93 0.36
CA GLY A 441 9.92 6.91 0.78
C GLY A 441 11.23 6.95 0.02
N CYS A 442 11.68 8.11 -0.47
CA CYS A 442 12.94 8.24 -1.22
C CYS A 442 14.19 8.06 -0.36
N GLY A 443 14.09 8.18 0.95
CA GLY A 443 15.20 8.07 1.89
C GLY A 443 16.06 9.32 2.00
N ASP A 444 16.63 9.80 0.91
CA ASP A 444 17.62 10.88 0.88
C ASP A 444 17.37 11.96 -0.18
N ALA A 445 16.13 12.11 -0.64
CA ALA A 445 15.80 13.08 -1.68
C ALA A 445 16.15 14.52 -1.29
N THR A 446 15.99 14.89 -0.03
CA THR A 446 16.34 16.23 0.47
C THR A 446 17.83 16.56 0.39
N SER A 447 18.70 15.56 0.37
CA SER A 447 20.15 15.73 0.19
C SER A 447 20.61 15.58 -1.27
N ARG A 448 19.88 14.80 -2.07
CA ARG A 448 20.21 14.57 -3.49
C ARG A 448 19.70 15.66 -4.43
N LEU A 449 18.55 16.25 -4.12
CA LEU A 449 17.92 17.28 -4.94
C LEU A 449 18.38 18.66 -4.46
N LYS A 450 18.74 19.52 -5.42
CA LYS A 450 19.18 20.87 -5.12
C LYS A 450 18.02 21.86 -5.37
N ASP A 451 17.85 22.80 -4.45
CA ASP A 451 16.83 23.84 -4.56
C ASP A 451 16.95 24.61 -5.89
N GLY A 452 15.83 24.85 -6.54
CA GLY A 452 15.75 25.56 -7.83
C GLY A 452 16.08 24.73 -9.07
N THR A 453 16.55 23.49 -8.95
CA THR A 453 16.82 22.61 -10.09
C THR A 453 15.51 22.20 -10.77
N LEU A 454 15.47 22.33 -12.10
CA LEU A 454 14.31 21.85 -12.87
C LEU A 454 14.35 20.32 -12.95
N VAL A 455 13.26 19.67 -12.56
CA VAL A 455 13.12 18.23 -12.54
C VAL A 455 11.82 17.74 -13.15
N THR A 456 11.79 16.48 -13.54
CA THR A 456 10.59 15.75 -13.95
C THR A 456 10.34 14.64 -12.94
N VAL A 457 9.17 14.67 -12.32
CA VAL A 457 8.72 13.67 -11.35
C VAL A 457 7.76 12.72 -12.07
N SER A 458 8.16 11.48 -12.29
CA SER A 458 7.39 10.47 -13.01
C SER A 458 6.84 9.42 -12.06
N CYS A 459 5.52 9.30 -12.05
CA CYS A 459 4.79 8.19 -11.44
C CYS A 459 4.16 7.26 -12.50
N ALA A 460 4.54 7.42 -13.77
CA ALA A 460 3.95 6.70 -14.90
C ALA A 460 4.65 5.38 -15.25
N GLU A 461 5.68 4.99 -14.49
CA GLU A 461 6.54 3.83 -14.79
C GLU A 461 6.31 2.64 -13.85
N GLY A 462 5.20 2.63 -13.14
CA GLY A 462 4.84 1.59 -12.18
C GLY A 462 4.94 2.04 -10.73
N ASP A 463 5.25 1.13 -9.84
CA ASP A 463 5.31 1.40 -8.39
C ASP A 463 6.49 2.27 -7.97
N THR A 464 7.55 2.28 -8.77
CA THR A 464 8.71 3.12 -8.51
C THR A 464 8.53 4.46 -9.18
N GLY A 465 8.45 5.52 -8.37
CA GLY A 465 8.48 6.90 -8.82
C GLY A 465 9.91 7.37 -8.97
N LYS A 466 10.18 8.12 -10.04
CA LYS A 466 11.54 8.60 -10.36
C LYS A 466 11.54 10.11 -10.52
N ILE A 467 12.58 10.75 -10.00
CA ILE A 467 12.84 12.16 -10.19
C ILE A 467 14.01 12.28 -11.16
N TYR A 468 13.74 12.80 -12.35
CA TYR A 468 14.72 12.99 -13.42
C TYR A 468 15.26 14.41 -13.43
N ASP A 469 16.54 14.55 -13.72
CA ASP A 469 17.16 15.83 -13.96
C ASP A 469 16.64 16.45 -15.26
N GLY A 470 16.26 17.73 -15.20
CA GLY A 470 15.74 18.48 -16.34
C GLY A 470 14.25 18.26 -16.64
N LEU A 471 13.78 18.93 -17.67
CA LEU A 471 12.41 18.80 -18.17
C LEU A 471 12.37 17.80 -19.32
N ILE A 472 11.68 16.69 -19.11
CA ILE A 472 11.50 15.65 -20.12
C ILE A 472 10.12 15.83 -20.75
N GLU A 473 10.06 15.77 -22.10
CA GLU A 473 8.80 15.87 -22.83
C GLU A 473 7.87 14.70 -22.45
N THR A 474 6.61 15.02 -22.19
CA THR A 474 5.58 14.08 -21.73
C THR A 474 4.43 14.03 -22.73
N GLU A 475 3.98 12.84 -23.06
CA GLU A 475 2.76 12.61 -23.81
C GLU A 475 1.60 12.32 -22.84
N VAL A 476 0.48 13.01 -23.04
CA VAL A 476 -0.74 12.80 -22.26
C VAL A 476 -1.84 12.34 -23.20
N THR A 477 -2.41 11.16 -22.94
CA THR A 477 -3.53 10.60 -23.71
C THR A 477 -4.75 10.43 -22.81
N GLU A 478 -5.92 10.81 -23.32
CA GLU A 478 -7.19 10.58 -22.63
C GLU A 478 -7.72 9.21 -23.02
N VAL A 479 -7.95 8.35 -22.02
CA VAL A 479 -8.53 7.03 -22.19
C VAL A 479 -9.99 7.07 -21.76
N LYS A 480 -10.91 6.92 -22.75
CA LYS A 480 -12.33 6.75 -22.46
C LYS A 480 -12.60 5.27 -22.20
N ARG A 481 -13.08 4.96 -21.00
CA ARG A 481 -13.59 3.61 -20.70
C ARG A 481 -14.97 3.49 -21.36
N GLY A 482 -15.03 2.80 -22.47
CA GLY A 482 -16.26 2.47 -23.18
C GLY A 482 -16.45 0.97 -23.30
N GLU A 483 -17.68 0.53 -23.58
CA GLU A 483 -17.95 -0.84 -23.94
C GLU A 483 -17.33 -1.12 -25.32
N MET A 484 -16.51 -2.16 -25.40
CA MET A 484 -15.97 -2.62 -26.68
C MET A 484 -17.05 -3.45 -27.39
N PRO A 485 -17.34 -3.21 -28.68
CA PRO A 485 -18.28 -4.03 -29.42
C PRO A 485 -17.82 -5.49 -29.46
N GLU A 486 -18.78 -6.41 -29.50
CA GLU A 486 -18.47 -7.82 -29.73
C GLU A 486 -17.82 -8.01 -31.10
N ILE A 487 -16.67 -8.64 -31.09
CA ILE A 487 -15.92 -8.99 -32.30
C ILE A 487 -15.52 -10.47 -32.27
N LYS A 488 -15.39 -11.06 -33.43
CA LYS A 488 -15.04 -12.49 -33.54
C LYS A 488 -13.63 -12.79 -33.07
N THR A 489 -12.70 -11.87 -33.31
CA THR A 489 -11.30 -11.99 -32.91
C THR A 489 -11.10 -11.40 -31.52
N LYS A 490 -10.52 -12.16 -30.60
CA LYS A 490 -10.22 -11.69 -29.25
C LYS A 490 -9.04 -10.72 -29.27
N ILE A 491 -9.20 -9.58 -28.60
CA ILE A 491 -8.12 -8.61 -28.39
C ILE A 491 -7.47 -8.90 -27.05
N MET A 492 -6.21 -9.26 -27.08
CA MET A 492 -5.40 -9.58 -25.88
C MET A 492 -4.29 -8.56 -25.71
N MET A 493 -3.88 -8.34 -24.47
CA MET A 493 -2.89 -7.33 -24.12
C MET A 493 -1.48 -7.91 -24.08
N ASN A 494 -0.49 -7.05 -24.28
CA ASN A 494 0.90 -7.30 -23.94
C ASN A 494 1.18 -6.62 -22.60
N VAL A 495 1.64 -7.36 -21.61
CA VAL A 495 1.97 -6.85 -20.28
C VAL A 495 3.38 -7.27 -19.89
N GLY A 496 4.28 -6.31 -19.77
CA GLY A 496 5.66 -6.57 -19.33
C GLY A 496 5.84 -6.25 -17.85
N ASN A 497 5.32 -5.12 -17.39
CA ASN A 497 5.45 -4.64 -16.02
C ASN A 497 4.28 -5.12 -15.15
N PRO A 498 4.53 -6.02 -14.16
CA PRO A 498 3.46 -6.49 -13.28
C PRO A 498 2.80 -5.36 -12.48
N GLN A 499 3.52 -4.29 -12.19
CA GLN A 499 3.03 -3.17 -11.39
C GLN A 499 1.91 -2.39 -12.09
N LEU A 500 1.83 -2.47 -13.42
CA LEU A 500 0.79 -1.82 -14.21
C LEU A 500 -0.39 -2.76 -14.53
N ALA A 501 -0.31 -4.02 -14.11
CA ALA A 501 -1.29 -5.03 -14.49
C ALA A 501 -2.69 -4.75 -13.98
N PHE A 502 -2.85 -4.29 -12.75
CA PHE A 502 -4.16 -3.98 -12.16
C PHE A 502 -4.87 -2.87 -12.92
N ASP A 503 -4.12 -1.90 -13.37
CA ASP A 503 -4.64 -0.79 -14.14
C ASP A 503 -5.03 -1.22 -15.55
N PHE A 504 -4.15 -1.94 -16.23
CA PHE A 504 -4.39 -2.43 -17.58
C PHE A 504 -5.55 -3.45 -17.66
N ALA A 505 -5.76 -4.24 -16.62
CA ALA A 505 -6.85 -5.20 -16.55
C ALA A 505 -8.25 -4.55 -16.63
N GLN A 506 -8.35 -3.27 -16.28
CA GLN A 506 -9.60 -2.52 -16.33
C GLN A 506 -9.96 -2.05 -17.75
N LEU A 507 -9.04 -2.12 -18.70
CA LEU A 507 -9.32 -1.87 -20.10
C LEU A 507 -10.06 -3.05 -20.73
N PRO A 508 -10.89 -2.83 -21.77
CA PRO A 508 -11.53 -3.93 -22.49
C PRO A 508 -10.47 -4.88 -23.06
N ASN A 509 -10.53 -6.16 -22.70
CA ASN A 509 -9.56 -7.16 -23.13
C ASN A 509 -10.13 -8.58 -22.99
N ALA A 510 -9.48 -9.52 -23.66
CA ALA A 510 -9.76 -10.95 -23.56
C ALA A 510 -8.64 -11.71 -22.82
N GLY A 511 -7.78 -11.00 -22.09
CA GLY A 511 -6.66 -11.55 -21.37
C GLY A 511 -5.31 -11.00 -21.85
N VAL A 512 -4.24 -11.68 -21.48
CA VAL A 512 -2.86 -11.33 -21.83
C VAL A 512 -2.32 -12.34 -22.83
N GLY A 513 -2.03 -11.88 -24.04
CA GLY A 513 -1.45 -12.72 -25.09
C GLY A 513 0.06 -12.88 -24.95
N LEU A 514 0.72 -11.94 -24.28
CA LEU A 514 2.15 -11.97 -24.03
C LEU A 514 2.50 -11.26 -22.72
N ALA A 515 2.92 -12.04 -21.73
CA ALA A 515 3.59 -11.55 -20.53
C ALA A 515 5.06 -11.97 -20.58
N ARG A 516 5.98 -11.02 -20.40
CA ARG A 516 7.42 -11.23 -20.56
C ARG A 516 8.12 -11.32 -19.22
N LEU A 517 8.82 -12.44 -18.96
CA LEU A 517 9.62 -12.61 -17.75
C LEU A 517 10.84 -11.68 -17.71
N GLU A 518 11.35 -11.23 -18.86
CA GLU A 518 12.53 -10.37 -18.93
C GLU A 518 12.38 -9.11 -18.11
N PHE A 519 11.19 -8.51 -18.08
CA PHE A 519 10.93 -7.33 -17.26
C PHE A 519 11.11 -7.63 -15.76
N ILE A 520 10.54 -8.74 -15.32
CA ILE A 520 10.63 -9.17 -13.91
C ILE A 520 12.08 -9.45 -13.54
N ILE A 521 12.80 -10.18 -14.38
CA ILE A 521 14.20 -10.54 -14.15
C ILE A 521 15.10 -9.29 -14.12
N ASN A 522 14.90 -8.37 -15.07
CA ASN A 522 15.68 -7.12 -15.11
C ASN A 522 15.41 -6.20 -13.94
N ASN A 523 14.15 -5.96 -13.61
CA ASN A 523 13.76 -4.88 -12.71
C ASN A 523 13.52 -5.33 -11.28
N ASN A 524 13.08 -6.56 -11.06
CA ASN A 524 12.76 -7.07 -9.73
C ASN A 524 13.85 -7.98 -9.16
N ILE A 525 14.74 -8.50 -10.00
CA ILE A 525 15.83 -9.39 -9.59
C ILE A 525 17.17 -8.72 -9.87
N GLY A 526 17.47 -8.39 -11.11
CA GLY A 526 18.67 -7.67 -11.52
C GLY A 526 19.96 -8.49 -11.54
N VAL A 527 19.92 -9.74 -11.10
CA VAL A 527 21.08 -10.63 -10.99
C VAL A 527 20.96 -11.80 -11.97
N HIS A 528 22.07 -12.17 -12.60
CA HIS A 528 22.08 -13.33 -13.50
C HIS A 528 21.72 -14.61 -12.72
N PRO A 529 20.84 -15.48 -13.27
CA PRO A 529 20.39 -16.67 -12.54
C PRO A 529 21.51 -17.63 -12.13
N LYS A 530 22.59 -17.71 -12.89
CA LYS A 530 23.74 -18.53 -12.55
C LYS A 530 24.55 -17.97 -11.36
N ALA A 531 24.58 -16.67 -11.17
CA ALA A 531 25.17 -16.06 -9.98
C ALA A 531 24.35 -16.41 -8.72
N ILE A 532 23.04 -16.49 -8.86
CA ILE A 532 22.15 -16.97 -7.79
C ILE A 532 22.41 -18.43 -7.44
N LEU A 533 22.60 -19.29 -8.46
CA LEU A 533 22.84 -20.71 -8.28
C LEU A 533 24.23 -21.02 -7.71
N ASP A 534 25.25 -20.26 -8.11
CA ASP A 534 26.61 -20.45 -7.66
C ASP A 534 26.86 -19.90 -6.24
N TYR A 535 26.00 -19.00 -5.77
CA TYR A 535 26.10 -18.46 -4.41
C TYR A 535 26.18 -19.59 -3.36
N PRO A 536 27.07 -19.53 -2.36
CA PRO A 536 27.99 -18.43 -2.01
C PRO A 536 29.37 -18.48 -2.70
N ALA A 537 29.62 -19.42 -3.60
CA ALA A 537 30.91 -19.64 -4.27
C ALA A 537 31.14 -18.68 -5.43
N VAL A 538 31.02 -17.39 -5.17
CA VAL A 538 31.23 -16.28 -6.10
C VAL A 538 32.23 -15.29 -5.50
N ASP A 539 32.76 -14.37 -6.32
CA ASP A 539 33.68 -13.36 -5.79
C ASP A 539 33.02 -12.46 -4.72
N PRO A 540 33.82 -11.82 -3.82
CA PRO A 540 33.22 -11.09 -2.69
C PRO A 540 32.31 -9.93 -3.07
N ASP A 541 32.56 -9.22 -4.15
CA ASP A 541 31.71 -8.10 -4.60
C ASP A 541 30.39 -8.61 -5.13
N LEU A 542 30.41 -9.68 -5.91
CA LEU A 542 29.21 -10.34 -6.42
C LEU A 542 28.39 -10.93 -5.27
N LYS A 543 29.04 -11.55 -4.30
CA LYS A 543 28.41 -12.09 -3.09
C LYS A 543 27.64 -11.01 -2.32
N LYS A 544 28.24 -9.85 -2.11
CA LYS A 544 27.57 -8.72 -1.45
C LYS A 544 26.36 -8.21 -2.25
N ALA A 545 26.51 -8.10 -3.57
CA ALA A 545 25.41 -7.66 -4.44
C ALA A 545 24.24 -8.63 -4.38
N VAL A 546 24.50 -9.94 -4.42
CA VAL A 546 23.45 -10.99 -4.30
C VAL A 546 22.76 -10.93 -2.94
N GLU A 547 23.51 -10.83 -1.86
CA GLU A 547 22.97 -10.74 -0.50
C GLU A 547 22.12 -9.47 -0.31
N SER A 548 22.53 -8.36 -0.92
CA SER A 548 21.78 -7.09 -0.85
C SER A 548 20.41 -7.17 -1.50
N VAL A 549 20.31 -7.77 -2.68
CA VAL A 549 19.01 -7.88 -3.38
C VAL A 549 18.11 -8.97 -2.77
N ALA A 550 18.70 -10.02 -2.21
CA ALA A 550 17.97 -11.17 -1.64
C ALA A 550 17.49 -10.95 -0.20
N ARG A 551 17.63 -9.77 0.34
CA ARG A 551 17.16 -9.45 1.71
C ARG A 551 15.69 -9.80 1.89
N GLY A 552 15.35 -10.35 3.06
CA GLY A 552 13.97 -10.74 3.38
C GLY A 552 13.56 -12.11 2.87
N HIS A 553 14.41 -12.81 2.14
CA HIS A 553 14.16 -14.14 1.59
C HIS A 553 15.06 -15.19 2.26
N ALA A 554 14.61 -16.45 2.26
CA ALA A 554 15.32 -17.56 2.92
C ALA A 554 16.70 -17.81 2.32
N SER A 555 16.86 -17.58 1.01
CA SER A 555 18.10 -17.76 0.27
C SER A 555 18.04 -16.94 -1.03
N PRO A 556 19.17 -16.71 -1.71
CA PRO A 556 19.16 -16.12 -3.05
C PRO A 556 18.32 -16.91 -4.05
N ARG A 557 18.35 -18.23 -3.99
CA ARG A 557 17.51 -19.10 -4.84
C ARG A 557 16.03 -18.87 -4.57
N ALA A 558 15.63 -18.84 -3.31
CA ALA A 558 14.26 -18.54 -2.91
C ALA A 558 13.83 -17.15 -3.39
N PHE A 559 14.71 -16.16 -3.26
CA PHE A 559 14.47 -14.80 -3.77
C PHE A 559 14.15 -14.79 -5.28
N TYR A 560 14.95 -15.48 -6.09
CA TYR A 560 14.75 -15.56 -7.54
C TYR A 560 13.39 -16.18 -7.88
N VAL A 561 13.09 -17.33 -7.29
CA VAL A 561 11.82 -18.04 -7.49
C VAL A 561 10.65 -17.21 -7.00
N ASP A 562 10.75 -16.60 -5.81
CA ASP A 562 9.71 -15.75 -5.24
C ASP A 562 9.39 -14.56 -6.14
N LYS A 563 10.41 -13.87 -6.66
CA LYS A 563 10.20 -12.69 -7.50
C LYS A 563 9.61 -13.02 -8.86
N VAL A 564 10.01 -14.11 -9.48
CA VAL A 564 9.38 -14.59 -10.71
C VAL A 564 7.93 -14.98 -10.45
N ALA A 565 7.67 -15.75 -9.40
CA ALA A 565 6.32 -16.17 -9.02
C ALA A 565 5.42 -14.97 -8.70
N GLU A 566 5.89 -14.01 -7.93
CA GLU A 566 5.14 -12.80 -7.57
C GLU A 566 4.80 -11.96 -8.78
N GLY A 567 5.74 -11.76 -9.70
CA GLY A 567 5.48 -11.00 -10.93
C GLY A 567 4.43 -11.66 -11.82
N VAL A 568 4.55 -12.95 -12.04
CA VAL A 568 3.57 -13.74 -12.83
C VAL A 568 2.22 -13.78 -12.13
N ALA A 569 2.19 -14.03 -10.82
CA ALA A 569 0.96 -14.08 -10.03
C ALA A 569 0.23 -12.75 -10.03
N THR A 570 0.94 -11.63 -9.97
CA THR A 570 0.33 -10.29 -10.03
C THR A 570 -0.40 -10.08 -11.35
N ILE A 571 0.22 -10.43 -12.47
CA ILE A 571 -0.41 -10.33 -13.79
C ILE A 571 -1.61 -11.29 -13.89
N ALA A 572 -1.43 -12.54 -13.48
CA ALA A 572 -2.49 -13.55 -13.55
C ALA A 572 -3.70 -13.19 -12.68
N ALA A 573 -3.47 -12.67 -11.48
CA ALA A 573 -4.52 -12.22 -10.56
C ALA A 573 -5.28 -11.02 -11.13
N ALA A 574 -4.57 -10.08 -11.76
CA ALA A 574 -5.18 -8.89 -12.36
C ALA A 574 -6.19 -9.24 -13.45
N PHE A 575 -5.91 -10.26 -14.25
CA PHE A 575 -6.74 -10.67 -15.39
C PHE A 575 -7.63 -11.89 -15.09
N TRP A 576 -7.51 -12.51 -13.92
CA TRP A 576 -8.30 -13.68 -13.55
C TRP A 576 -9.81 -13.46 -13.82
N PRO A 577 -10.57 -14.41 -14.42
CA PRO A 577 -10.15 -15.75 -14.88
C PRO A 577 -9.69 -15.81 -16.35
N LYS A 578 -9.45 -14.66 -16.99
CA LYS A 578 -9.01 -14.60 -18.39
C LYS A 578 -7.60 -15.18 -18.55
N PRO A 579 -7.29 -15.78 -19.70
CA PRO A 579 -5.97 -16.39 -19.89
C PRO A 579 -4.85 -15.35 -19.87
N VAL A 580 -3.73 -15.76 -19.29
CA VAL A 580 -2.47 -15.01 -19.27
C VAL A 580 -1.38 -15.91 -19.80
N ILE A 581 -0.88 -15.62 -20.98
CA ILE A 581 0.17 -16.41 -21.63
C ILE A 581 1.53 -15.82 -21.25
N VAL A 582 2.31 -16.57 -20.50
CA VAL A 582 3.62 -16.16 -20.00
C VAL A 582 4.71 -16.77 -20.87
N ARG A 583 5.47 -15.91 -21.53
CA ARG A 583 6.65 -16.35 -22.26
C ARG A 583 7.81 -16.55 -21.31
N MET A 584 8.41 -17.74 -21.31
CA MET A 584 9.62 -18.03 -20.57
C MET A 584 10.75 -17.10 -21.05
N SER A 585 11.78 -16.91 -20.22
CA SER A 585 12.81 -15.90 -20.46
C SER A 585 13.45 -16.00 -21.85
N ASP A 586 13.51 -14.89 -22.56
CA ASP A 586 14.04 -14.80 -23.93
C ASP A 586 15.08 -13.68 -24.04
N PHE A 587 16.02 -13.65 -23.10
CA PHE A 587 17.20 -12.79 -23.25
C PHE A 587 18.19 -13.39 -24.24
N LYS A 588 18.76 -12.53 -25.07
CA LYS A 588 19.96 -12.84 -25.83
C LYS A 588 21.18 -12.79 -24.90
N SER A 589 22.29 -13.38 -25.29
CA SER A 589 23.51 -13.41 -24.48
C SER A 589 24.01 -12.00 -24.10
N ASN A 590 23.93 -11.03 -25.02
CA ASN A 590 24.31 -9.65 -24.74
C ASN A 590 23.37 -8.95 -23.73
N GLU A 591 22.12 -9.36 -23.64
CA GLU A 591 21.16 -8.85 -22.65
C GLU A 591 21.39 -9.47 -21.28
N TYR A 592 21.60 -10.80 -21.20
CA TYR A 592 21.98 -11.48 -19.96
C TYR A 592 23.28 -10.96 -19.37
N ARG A 593 24.23 -10.55 -20.22
CA ARG A 593 25.50 -9.96 -19.75
C ARG A 593 25.33 -8.69 -18.95
N LYS A 594 24.24 -7.95 -19.15
CA LYS A 594 23.95 -6.70 -18.43
C LYS A 594 23.44 -6.94 -17.02
N LEU A 595 22.98 -8.15 -16.70
CA LEU A 595 22.60 -8.49 -15.34
C LEU A 595 23.84 -8.57 -14.44
N ILE A 596 23.67 -8.33 -13.15
CA ILE A 596 24.75 -8.41 -12.17
C ILE A 596 25.39 -9.83 -12.24
N GLY A 597 26.68 -9.89 -12.48
CA GLY A 597 27.43 -11.14 -12.68
C GLY A 597 27.33 -11.73 -14.08
N GLY A 598 26.54 -11.14 -14.99
CA GLY A 598 26.26 -11.69 -16.31
C GLY A 598 27.48 -11.85 -17.19
N SER A 599 28.44 -10.94 -17.14
CA SER A 599 29.68 -11.01 -17.93
C SER A 599 30.52 -12.27 -17.62
N ARG A 600 30.37 -12.86 -16.45
CA ARG A 600 31.05 -14.08 -16.04
C ARG A 600 30.49 -15.34 -16.71
N TYR A 601 29.21 -15.34 -17.04
CA TYR A 601 28.47 -16.53 -17.43
C TYR A 601 28.07 -16.55 -18.91
N GLU A 602 28.02 -15.39 -19.57
CA GLU A 602 27.53 -15.31 -20.94
C GLU A 602 28.66 -15.26 -21.96
N PRO A 603 28.55 -16.02 -23.07
CA PRO A 603 29.53 -15.95 -24.14
C PRO A 603 29.44 -14.62 -24.88
N GLU A 604 30.54 -14.20 -25.50
CA GLU A 604 30.54 -13.18 -26.55
C GLU A 604 30.21 -13.82 -27.87
N GLU A 605 29.11 -13.36 -28.47
CA GLU A 605 28.63 -13.90 -29.75
C GLU A 605 28.64 -12.82 -30.81
N GLU A 606 29.03 -13.17 -32.06
CA GLU A 606 28.99 -12.22 -33.16
C GLU A 606 27.57 -11.77 -33.47
N ASN A 607 26.63 -12.69 -33.42
CA ASN A 607 25.22 -12.42 -33.63
C ASN A 607 24.36 -13.05 -32.52
N PRO A 608 24.14 -12.33 -31.42
CA PRO A 608 23.36 -12.85 -30.28
C PRO A 608 21.91 -13.24 -30.66
N MET A 609 21.35 -12.65 -31.72
CA MET A 609 20.01 -12.99 -32.18
C MET A 609 19.92 -14.46 -32.65
N LEU A 610 20.95 -14.98 -33.26
CA LEU A 610 21.04 -16.36 -33.76
C LEU A 610 21.74 -17.30 -32.79
N GLY A 611 22.16 -16.78 -31.65
CA GLY A 611 23.01 -17.49 -30.72
C GLY A 611 22.24 -18.31 -29.66
N PHE A 612 22.80 -18.28 -28.47
CA PHE A 612 22.35 -19.05 -27.33
C PHE A 612 21.13 -18.37 -26.64
N ARG A 613 19.95 -18.71 -27.14
CA ARG A 613 18.67 -18.14 -26.64
C ARG A 613 17.51 -19.12 -26.78
N GLY A 614 16.45 -18.88 -26.00
CA GLY A 614 15.19 -19.64 -26.05
C GLY A 614 15.35 -21.11 -25.70
N ALA A 615 14.65 -21.98 -26.43
CA ALA A 615 14.63 -23.42 -26.16
C ALA A 615 16.02 -24.07 -26.09
N ALA A 616 16.95 -23.65 -26.95
CA ALA A 616 18.30 -24.16 -26.96
C ALA A 616 19.02 -23.91 -25.62
N ARG A 617 18.76 -22.79 -25.01
CA ARG A 617 19.30 -22.43 -23.69
C ARG A 617 18.72 -23.31 -22.59
N TYR A 618 17.40 -23.51 -22.58
CA TYR A 618 16.71 -24.27 -21.53
C TYR A 618 17.11 -25.73 -21.46
N ILE A 619 17.30 -26.35 -22.61
CA ILE A 619 17.67 -27.78 -22.70
C ILE A 619 19.18 -28.01 -22.56
N SER A 620 19.99 -26.97 -22.48
CA SER A 620 21.43 -27.08 -22.31
C SER A 620 21.81 -27.46 -20.87
N GLU A 621 22.92 -28.16 -20.72
CA GLU A 621 23.50 -28.43 -19.40
C GLU A 621 23.91 -27.14 -18.69
N ASP A 622 24.33 -26.14 -19.45
CA ASP A 622 24.85 -24.89 -18.91
C ASP A 622 23.77 -24.01 -18.25
N PHE A 623 22.55 -24.05 -18.77
CA PHE A 623 21.45 -23.19 -18.31
C PHE A 623 20.26 -23.97 -17.70
N GLY A 624 20.26 -25.28 -17.78
CA GLY A 624 19.14 -26.12 -17.33
C GLY A 624 18.69 -25.87 -15.91
N GLU A 625 19.61 -25.69 -14.96
CA GLU A 625 19.28 -25.42 -13.56
C GLU A 625 18.65 -24.03 -13.37
N ALA A 626 19.06 -23.05 -14.18
CA ALA A 626 18.44 -21.72 -14.18
C ALA A 626 16.99 -21.79 -14.69
N PHE A 627 16.75 -22.56 -15.75
CA PHE A 627 15.41 -22.77 -16.29
C PHE A 627 14.49 -23.50 -15.28
N LYS A 628 15.03 -24.43 -14.48
CA LYS A 628 14.25 -25.07 -13.41
C LYS A 628 13.70 -24.10 -12.38
N MET A 629 14.42 -23.03 -12.08
CA MET A 629 13.90 -21.97 -11.18
C MET A 629 12.68 -21.27 -11.79
N GLU A 630 12.68 -20.99 -13.08
CA GLU A 630 11.52 -20.43 -13.79
C GLU A 630 10.34 -21.42 -13.74
N CYS A 631 10.58 -22.68 -14.01
CA CYS A 631 9.56 -23.73 -13.95
C CYS A 631 8.95 -23.88 -12.54
N GLU A 632 9.78 -23.86 -11.51
CA GLU A 632 9.33 -23.90 -10.12
C GLU A 632 8.41 -22.75 -9.78
N ALA A 633 8.77 -21.53 -10.23
CA ALA A 633 7.94 -20.35 -10.04
C ALA A 633 6.57 -20.47 -10.74
N LEU A 634 6.55 -20.89 -11.98
CA LEU A 634 5.31 -21.07 -12.75
C LEU A 634 4.42 -22.18 -12.17
N ARG A 635 5.00 -23.29 -11.75
CA ARG A 635 4.28 -24.37 -11.06
C ARG A 635 3.65 -23.87 -9.77
N ARG A 636 4.39 -23.14 -8.96
CA ARG A 636 3.88 -22.53 -7.71
C ARG A 636 2.70 -21.61 -7.95
N VAL A 637 2.76 -20.77 -8.97
CA VAL A 637 1.65 -19.86 -9.33
C VAL A 637 0.41 -20.65 -9.75
N ARG A 638 0.58 -21.69 -10.57
CA ARG A 638 -0.55 -22.48 -11.07
C ARG A 638 -1.16 -23.40 -10.02
N GLU A 639 -0.33 -24.08 -9.23
CA GLU A 639 -0.78 -25.10 -8.28
C GLU A 639 -1.04 -24.53 -6.89
N ASP A 640 -0.01 -23.94 -6.25
CA ASP A 640 -0.11 -23.49 -4.87
C ASP A 640 -0.99 -22.25 -4.74
N MET A 641 -0.86 -21.33 -5.68
CA MET A 641 -1.65 -20.09 -5.71
C MET A 641 -2.98 -20.24 -6.46
N GLY A 642 -3.19 -21.34 -7.17
CA GLY A 642 -4.44 -21.66 -7.86
C GLY A 642 -4.71 -20.84 -9.13
N LEU A 643 -3.75 -20.08 -9.63
CA LEU A 643 -3.88 -19.24 -10.82
C LEU A 643 -3.70 -20.05 -12.11
N THR A 644 -4.64 -20.96 -12.38
CA THR A 644 -4.64 -21.87 -13.53
C THR A 644 -4.88 -21.17 -14.86
N ASN A 645 -5.20 -19.88 -14.88
CA ASN A 645 -5.29 -19.09 -16.08
C ASN A 645 -3.93 -18.77 -16.72
N VAL A 646 -2.83 -19.05 -16.03
CA VAL A 646 -1.48 -18.94 -16.56
C VAL A 646 -1.22 -20.06 -17.57
N GLN A 647 -0.88 -19.68 -18.81
CA GLN A 647 -0.42 -20.57 -19.87
C GLN A 647 1.05 -20.26 -20.17
N ILE A 648 1.76 -21.21 -20.74
CA ILE A 648 3.20 -21.10 -20.96
C ILE A 648 3.52 -20.98 -22.45
N MET A 649 4.40 -20.04 -22.80
CA MET A 649 4.91 -19.86 -24.15
C MET A 649 6.42 -20.09 -24.18
N ILE A 650 6.86 -20.87 -25.14
CA ILE A 650 8.28 -21.16 -25.37
C ILE A 650 8.79 -20.35 -26.55
N PRO A 651 9.84 -19.52 -26.35
CA PRO A 651 10.44 -18.74 -27.42
C PRO A 651 11.51 -19.50 -28.16
N PHE A 652 11.71 -19.17 -29.41
CA PHE A 652 12.85 -19.52 -30.25
C PHE A 652 13.15 -21.01 -30.31
N VAL A 653 12.15 -21.80 -30.73
CA VAL A 653 12.25 -23.23 -30.94
C VAL A 653 12.67 -23.48 -32.40
N ARG A 654 13.87 -23.99 -32.63
CA ARG A 654 14.43 -24.13 -33.97
C ARG A 654 14.07 -25.43 -34.67
N THR A 655 14.00 -26.52 -33.89
CA THR A 655 13.84 -27.88 -34.42
C THR A 655 12.74 -28.65 -33.69
N LEU A 656 12.21 -29.68 -34.32
CA LEU A 656 11.24 -30.60 -33.70
C LEU A 656 11.84 -31.30 -32.49
N LYS A 657 13.12 -31.62 -32.55
CA LYS A 657 13.82 -32.23 -31.40
C LYS A 657 13.91 -31.28 -30.21
N GLN A 658 14.12 -30.00 -30.42
CA GLN A 658 14.06 -29.00 -29.38
C GLN A 658 12.65 -28.88 -28.78
N ALA A 659 11.61 -28.92 -29.64
CA ALA A 659 10.22 -28.91 -29.20
C ALA A 659 9.91 -30.12 -28.30
N GLU A 660 10.29 -31.31 -28.71
CA GLU A 660 10.14 -32.53 -27.92
C GLU A 660 10.85 -32.41 -26.58
N ARG A 661 12.12 -32.02 -26.57
CA ARG A 661 12.93 -31.96 -25.37
C ARG A 661 12.45 -30.88 -24.37
N VAL A 662 12.08 -29.71 -24.85
CA VAL A 662 11.61 -28.63 -23.95
C VAL A 662 10.25 -28.98 -23.33
N THR A 663 9.36 -29.63 -24.07
CA THR A 663 8.07 -30.07 -23.52
C THR A 663 8.23 -31.20 -22.51
N GLU A 664 9.15 -32.11 -22.72
CA GLU A 664 9.55 -33.14 -21.74
C GLU A 664 10.14 -32.49 -20.48
N LEU A 665 11.02 -31.51 -20.63
CA LEU A 665 11.65 -30.79 -19.54
C LEU A 665 10.61 -30.04 -18.67
N LEU A 666 9.64 -29.42 -19.29
CA LEU A 666 8.51 -28.80 -18.58
C LEU A 666 7.72 -29.84 -17.79
N ALA A 667 7.40 -30.99 -18.39
CA ALA A 667 6.68 -32.07 -17.73
C ALA A 667 7.47 -32.64 -16.53
N GLU A 668 8.79 -32.82 -16.68
CA GLU A 668 9.69 -33.24 -15.59
C GLU A 668 9.66 -32.27 -14.40
N ASN A 669 9.38 -30.99 -14.66
CA ASN A 669 9.27 -29.93 -13.64
C ASN A 669 7.82 -29.63 -13.21
N GLY A 670 6.88 -30.53 -13.46
CA GLY A 670 5.50 -30.41 -13.03
C GLY A 670 4.60 -29.53 -13.91
N LEU A 671 5.05 -29.20 -15.12
CA LEU A 671 4.32 -28.38 -16.07
C LEU A 671 3.99 -29.19 -17.34
N LYS A 672 3.15 -30.20 -17.15
CA LYS A 672 2.75 -31.10 -18.22
C LYS A 672 1.56 -30.56 -19.00
N ARG A 673 1.70 -30.52 -20.33
CA ARG A 673 0.62 -30.12 -21.24
C ARG A 673 -0.66 -30.91 -20.97
N GLY A 674 -1.77 -30.21 -20.86
CA GLY A 674 -3.10 -30.76 -20.63
C GLY A 674 -3.45 -31.03 -19.17
N GLU A 675 -2.48 -31.07 -18.24
CA GLU A 675 -2.77 -31.19 -16.82
C GLU A 675 -3.22 -29.86 -16.22
N ASN A 676 -4.31 -29.88 -15.46
CA ASN A 676 -4.91 -28.68 -14.86
C ASN A 676 -5.14 -27.56 -15.87
N GLU A 677 -5.57 -27.95 -17.08
CA GLU A 677 -5.86 -27.02 -18.20
C GLU A 677 -4.63 -26.26 -18.74
N LEU A 678 -3.41 -26.75 -18.49
CA LEU A 678 -2.21 -26.14 -19.02
C LEU A 678 -2.12 -26.27 -20.53
N LYS A 679 -2.03 -25.15 -21.21
CA LYS A 679 -1.72 -25.05 -22.63
C LYS A 679 -0.28 -24.59 -22.79
N LEU A 680 0.42 -25.25 -23.74
CA LEU A 680 1.76 -24.85 -24.18
C LEU A 680 1.66 -24.17 -25.52
N ILE A 681 2.17 -22.95 -25.61
CA ILE A 681 2.18 -22.14 -26.83
C ILE A 681 3.62 -22.01 -27.32
N MET A 682 3.81 -22.07 -28.63
CA MET A 682 5.12 -21.83 -29.22
C MET A 682 5.14 -20.46 -29.88
N MET A 683 6.21 -19.69 -29.65
CA MET A 683 6.47 -18.49 -30.45
C MET A 683 6.88 -18.89 -31.85
N CYS A 684 6.05 -18.59 -32.84
CA CYS A 684 6.38 -18.81 -34.26
C CYS A 684 7.20 -17.62 -34.77
N GLU A 685 8.51 -17.76 -34.77
CA GLU A 685 9.44 -16.67 -35.05
C GLU A 685 10.70 -17.09 -35.81
N VAL A 686 10.89 -18.38 -35.97
CA VAL A 686 11.95 -18.95 -36.80
C VAL A 686 11.30 -19.53 -38.09
N PRO A 687 11.86 -19.36 -39.29
CA PRO A 687 11.25 -19.87 -40.53
C PRO A 687 10.86 -21.34 -40.49
N SER A 688 11.64 -22.20 -39.80
CA SER A 688 11.29 -23.61 -39.61
C SER A 688 9.95 -23.82 -38.94
N ASN A 689 9.52 -22.89 -38.06
CA ASN A 689 8.25 -22.97 -37.37
C ASN A 689 7.05 -22.87 -38.31
N ALA A 690 7.16 -22.03 -39.33
CA ALA A 690 6.12 -21.89 -40.35
C ALA A 690 6.13 -23.07 -41.35
N ILE A 691 7.32 -23.53 -41.72
CA ILE A 691 7.48 -24.64 -42.70
C ILE A 691 6.99 -25.96 -42.11
N LEU A 692 7.30 -26.23 -40.83
CA LEU A 692 6.93 -27.45 -40.14
C LEU A 692 5.81 -27.22 -39.12
N ALA A 693 4.88 -26.32 -39.43
CA ALA A 693 3.84 -25.91 -38.50
C ALA A 693 3.01 -27.09 -37.97
N ASP A 694 2.59 -28.01 -38.82
CA ASP A 694 1.78 -29.16 -38.42
C ASP A 694 2.54 -30.08 -37.46
N GLU A 695 3.80 -30.31 -37.71
CA GLU A 695 4.65 -31.16 -36.87
C GLU A 695 4.94 -30.50 -35.49
N PHE A 696 5.15 -29.20 -35.45
CA PHE A 696 5.29 -28.47 -34.18
C PHE A 696 4.02 -28.51 -33.37
N LEU A 697 2.84 -28.50 -33.99
CA LEU A 697 1.56 -28.61 -33.30
C LEU A 697 1.30 -29.96 -32.62
N GLU A 698 2.12 -30.95 -32.86
CA GLU A 698 2.10 -32.20 -32.07
C GLU A 698 2.56 -31.95 -30.64
N TYR A 699 3.39 -30.96 -30.41
CA TYR A 699 3.97 -30.60 -29.11
C TYR A 699 3.29 -29.42 -28.43
N PHE A 700 2.67 -28.53 -29.20
CA PHE A 700 2.07 -27.28 -28.71
C PHE A 700 0.60 -27.18 -29.10
N ASP A 701 -0.16 -26.45 -28.26
CA ASP A 701 -1.59 -26.20 -28.45
C ASP A 701 -1.86 -25.09 -29.47
N GLY A 702 -0.87 -24.28 -29.77
CA GLY A 702 -0.98 -23.19 -30.72
C GLY A 702 0.27 -22.37 -30.82
N PHE A 703 0.19 -21.30 -31.63
CA PHE A 703 1.30 -20.40 -31.90
C PHE A 703 1.00 -18.97 -31.47
N SER A 704 2.04 -18.27 -31.07
CA SER A 704 2.08 -16.82 -31.02
C SER A 704 3.07 -16.35 -32.07
N ILE A 705 2.66 -15.45 -32.97
CA ILE A 705 3.50 -15.04 -34.07
C ILE A 705 4.43 -13.91 -33.64
N GLY A 706 5.72 -14.18 -33.59
CA GLY A 706 6.77 -13.19 -33.37
C GLY A 706 7.17 -12.52 -34.69
N SER A 707 6.34 -11.61 -35.18
CA SER A 707 6.46 -11.04 -36.53
C SER A 707 7.79 -10.33 -36.76
N ASN A 708 8.35 -9.67 -35.75
CA ASN A 708 9.63 -8.97 -35.89
C ASN A 708 10.78 -9.95 -36.21
N ASP A 709 10.94 -10.96 -35.37
CA ASP A 709 11.99 -11.96 -35.50
C ASP A 709 11.76 -12.81 -36.76
N LEU A 710 10.52 -13.20 -37.02
CA LEU A 710 10.20 -14.01 -38.22
C LEU A 710 10.49 -13.25 -39.51
N THR A 711 10.14 -11.97 -39.60
CA THR A 711 10.46 -11.12 -40.78
C THR A 711 11.96 -10.98 -40.94
N GLN A 712 12.67 -10.68 -39.87
CA GLN A 712 14.12 -10.48 -39.87
C GLN A 712 14.85 -11.74 -40.36
N LEU A 713 14.48 -12.90 -39.85
CA LEU A 713 15.12 -14.17 -40.20
C LEU A 713 14.72 -14.67 -41.55
N THR A 714 13.47 -14.45 -41.98
CA THR A 714 13.00 -14.89 -43.31
C THR A 714 13.62 -14.08 -44.42
N LEU A 715 13.74 -12.77 -44.24
CA LEU A 715 14.28 -11.87 -45.26
C LEU A 715 15.78 -11.59 -45.11
N GLY A 716 16.41 -12.06 -44.04
CA GLY A 716 17.82 -11.78 -43.77
C GLY A 716 18.10 -10.29 -43.50
N LEU A 717 17.17 -9.60 -42.87
CA LEU A 717 17.30 -8.19 -42.55
C LEU A 717 17.87 -7.98 -41.12
N ASP A 718 18.62 -6.91 -40.94
CA ASP A 718 18.99 -6.42 -39.62
C ASP A 718 17.95 -5.42 -39.13
N ARG A 719 17.88 -5.26 -37.81
CA ARG A 719 16.90 -4.37 -37.17
C ARG A 719 17.29 -2.93 -37.28
#